data_e8aa883e5f2e5f9721cc37b77918277c
#
_entry.id   e8aa883e5f2e5f9721cc37b77918277c
#
_cell.length_a   1.000
_cell.length_b   1.000
_cell.length_c   1.000
_cell.angle_alpha   90.00
_cell.angle_beta   90.00
_cell.angle_gamma   90.00
#
_symmetry.space_group_name_H-M   'P 1'
#
loop_
_entity.id
_entity.type
_entity.pdbx_description
1 polymer ?
#
loop_
_entity_poly.entity_id
_entity_poly.type
_entity_poly.pdbx_seq_one_letter_code
_entity_poly.pdbx_strand_id
1 'polypeptide(L)'
;MKKKIGELFPELTAAVLLTVLSAYLLGGDVWTFWTWWLLALFMGMVAMPVTGRLFGSFEDRGWLFSKVLAIAVTGFLTWLLVAVEILSFTAAVCVGVSVAVGILCAVLFHVQLKHGIECYPSGKMQLIFREELLFFGIFLLWTYLAGFRPQAYGTEKFMDYGFMEAMMRSKTLPARDLWYSQGTINYYYGGQYFAVFLTKLTGSRVEVTYNLMRTFVAAFAFVYPFSLVRQMTKDRLYGRLDGKKKYIPSLAGVTAGIAVSIAGNVHYIVYRCVLPLIRKIQGVAETASYWFPDATRYIGYNPVNDSDKTIHEFPCYSFVLGDLHAHVVNVMFATFLVGMLYAWLKMIRKRGLEPEKQERSVFWLRQLLMPRILLASVFLGMFQWTNYWDFVIYFVVTGGVVLIANIIRFEGKIIRILAVTIVQAVEIIGLSYLVILPFTLKFDTMVQGVALAQHHSLWYQLLILWGLPVLLTVLLILSVITEKMKGLKHKSLYRLLEAITVPDLFAVIMGLCAIGLVLIPELVYVRDIYENGNARANTMFKLTYQAYILFGMTMGYGIYRMLVISRQKIIRILSGVGLFVLLWTVGYFGNAVHSWFGDVWKVSEYQGLDATTFLEQDFPQDASAIRWLKQNIKGSPVVLEANGDSYTGYERVSASTGLPTVLGWYVHEWLWRNNVPDLNEKSADIQTIYTSTDAETVKKLISRYDISYIFVGGQEKEKYGTELNDRVLQSLGSIVFEDDMSGTYIVKVEQD
;
A
#
# COMPACT_ATOMS: atom_id res chain seq x y z
N MET A 1 16.63 -36.00 16.88
CA MET A 1 17.15 -34.67 16.50
C MET A 1 17.86 -34.67 15.13
N LYS A 2 18.87 -35.55 14.91
CA LYS A 2 19.64 -35.64 13.64
C LYS A 2 18.77 -35.86 12.38
N LYS A 3 17.72 -36.69 12.40
CA LYS A 3 16.81 -36.92 11.26
C LYS A 3 15.98 -35.68 10.89
N LYS A 4 15.53 -34.89 11.87
CA LYS A 4 14.80 -33.63 11.64
C LYS A 4 15.71 -32.53 11.09
N ILE A 5 16.97 -32.48 11.45
CA ILE A 5 17.94 -31.49 10.91
C ILE A 5 18.25 -31.84 9.44
N GLY A 6 18.38 -33.14 9.11
CA GLY A 6 18.56 -33.57 7.70
C GLY A 6 17.40 -33.18 6.77
N GLU A 7 16.16 -33.15 7.31
CA GLU A 7 14.97 -32.73 6.55
C GLU A 7 14.93 -31.23 6.29
N LEU A 8 15.60 -30.38 7.08
CA LEU A 8 15.71 -28.92 6.93
C LEU A 8 16.97 -28.49 6.18
N PHE A 9 17.84 -29.43 5.80
CA PHE A 9 19.11 -29.08 5.16
C PHE A 9 18.97 -28.22 3.89
N PRO A 10 18.01 -28.49 2.97
CA PRO A 10 17.82 -27.65 1.78
C PRO A 10 17.43 -26.22 2.14
N GLU A 11 16.54 -26.04 3.11
CA GLU A 11 16.07 -24.74 3.55
C GLU A 11 17.19 -23.94 4.26
N LEU A 12 18.00 -24.61 5.08
CA LEU A 12 19.16 -23.99 5.74
C LEU A 12 20.22 -23.57 4.70
N THR A 13 20.49 -24.42 3.70
CA THR A 13 21.40 -24.07 2.61
C THR A 13 20.88 -22.84 1.84
N ALA A 14 19.59 -22.80 1.52
CA ALA A 14 18.96 -21.67 0.86
C ALA A 14 19.04 -20.39 1.72
N ALA A 15 18.87 -20.50 3.06
CA ALA A 15 19.03 -19.37 3.98
C ALA A 15 20.44 -18.80 3.94
N VAL A 16 21.46 -19.66 4.02
CA VAL A 16 22.87 -19.22 3.93
C VAL A 16 23.14 -18.54 2.59
N LEU A 17 22.69 -19.15 1.47
CA LEU A 17 22.89 -18.57 0.14
C LEU A 17 22.22 -17.22 0.00
N LEU A 18 20.98 -17.05 0.46
CA LEU A 18 20.28 -15.78 0.41
C LEU A 18 20.92 -14.72 1.33
N THR A 19 21.44 -15.12 2.49
CA THR A 19 22.15 -14.21 3.39
C THR A 19 23.44 -13.70 2.75
N VAL A 20 24.25 -14.59 2.16
CA VAL A 20 25.47 -14.21 1.43
C VAL A 20 25.14 -13.34 0.22
N LEU A 21 24.12 -13.73 -0.56
CA LEU A 21 23.66 -12.97 -1.71
C LEU A 21 23.20 -11.57 -1.31
N SER A 22 22.44 -11.42 -0.22
CA SER A 22 22.00 -10.10 0.24
C SER A 22 23.18 -9.20 0.64
N ALA A 23 24.20 -9.75 1.30
CA ALA A 23 25.39 -9.00 1.64
C ALA A 23 26.19 -8.56 0.39
N TYR A 24 26.26 -9.43 -0.61
CA TYR A 24 26.92 -9.10 -1.88
C TYR A 24 26.17 -8.03 -2.69
N LEU A 25 24.85 -8.15 -2.79
CA LEU A 25 24.03 -7.25 -3.62
C LEU A 25 23.82 -5.87 -2.99
N LEU A 26 23.61 -5.81 -1.67
CA LEU A 26 23.21 -4.57 -0.99
C LEU A 26 24.41 -3.80 -0.38
N GLY A 27 25.60 -4.40 -0.32
CA GLY A 27 26.77 -3.73 0.25
C GLY A 27 26.53 -3.16 1.64
N GLY A 28 26.77 -1.86 1.83
CA GLY A 28 26.58 -1.17 3.12
C GLY A 28 25.14 -1.15 3.64
N ASP A 29 24.13 -1.24 2.77
CA ASP A 29 22.72 -1.16 3.13
C ASP A 29 22.19 -2.46 3.76
N VAL A 30 22.96 -3.56 3.65
CA VAL A 30 22.55 -4.88 4.13
C VAL A 30 22.18 -4.92 5.62
N TRP A 31 22.85 -4.10 6.44
CA TRP A 31 22.59 -4.04 7.88
C TRP A 31 21.21 -3.48 8.19
N THR A 32 20.79 -2.42 7.51
CA THR A 32 19.46 -1.83 7.68
C THR A 32 18.39 -2.76 7.13
N PHE A 33 18.64 -3.42 5.99
CA PHE A 33 17.77 -4.46 5.42
C PHE A 33 17.55 -5.61 6.41
N TRP A 34 18.62 -6.19 6.99
CA TRP A 34 18.50 -7.26 7.98
C TRP A 34 17.79 -6.81 9.25
N THR A 35 18.05 -5.60 9.72
CA THR A 35 17.39 -5.05 10.90
C THR A 35 15.88 -4.97 10.69
N TRP A 36 15.42 -4.53 9.53
CA TRP A 36 14.00 -4.49 9.19
C TRP A 36 13.38 -5.89 9.08
N TRP A 37 14.06 -6.80 8.40
CA TRP A 37 13.61 -8.18 8.30
C TRP A 37 13.55 -8.86 9.67
N LEU A 38 14.60 -8.73 10.50
CA LEU A 38 14.64 -9.31 11.85
C LEU A 38 13.57 -8.70 12.77
N LEU A 39 13.34 -7.39 12.69
CA LEU A 39 12.25 -6.75 13.43
C LEU A 39 10.89 -7.35 13.04
N ALA A 40 10.60 -7.47 11.74
CA ALA A 40 9.36 -8.07 11.26
C ALA A 40 9.21 -9.53 11.69
N LEU A 41 10.28 -10.31 11.62
CA LEU A 41 10.35 -11.71 12.08
C LEU A 41 10.03 -11.79 13.58
N PHE A 42 10.70 -10.98 14.39
CA PHE A 42 10.51 -10.95 15.85
C PHE A 42 9.09 -10.52 16.23
N MET A 43 8.61 -9.41 15.67
CA MET A 43 7.24 -8.92 15.91
C MET A 43 6.21 -9.97 15.50
N GLY A 44 6.41 -10.63 14.35
CA GLY A 44 5.56 -11.73 13.90
C GLY A 44 5.53 -12.90 14.87
N MET A 45 6.70 -13.35 15.37
CA MET A 45 6.77 -14.41 16.37
C MET A 45 5.99 -14.03 17.64
N VAL A 46 6.18 -12.83 18.15
CA VAL A 46 5.47 -12.32 19.34
C VAL A 46 3.96 -12.28 19.14
N ALA A 47 3.46 -11.96 17.93
CA ALA A 47 2.04 -11.88 17.63
C ALA A 47 1.36 -13.24 17.36
N MET A 48 2.11 -14.34 17.22
CA MET A 48 1.53 -15.66 16.92
C MET A 48 0.42 -16.14 17.88
N PRO A 49 0.43 -15.84 19.17
CA PRO A 49 -0.70 -16.18 20.06
C PRO A 49 -2.05 -15.60 19.61
N VAL A 50 -2.04 -14.41 19.00
CA VAL A 50 -3.23 -13.78 18.42
C VAL A 50 -3.48 -14.33 17.03
N THR A 51 -2.46 -14.29 16.16
CA THR A 51 -2.57 -14.67 14.75
C THR A 51 -2.95 -16.15 14.60
N GLY A 52 -2.35 -17.03 15.37
CA GLY A 52 -2.66 -18.45 15.34
C GLY A 52 -4.12 -18.80 15.74
N ARG A 53 -4.81 -17.89 16.45
CA ARG A 53 -6.26 -18.00 16.69
C ARG A 53 -7.08 -17.45 15.54
N LEU A 54 -6.68 -16.32 14.98
CA LEU A 54 -7.36 -15.71 13.84
C LEU A 54 -7.30 -16.62 12.61
N PHE A 55 -6.13 -17.16 12.32
CA PHE A 55 -5.82 -18.03 11.19
C PHE A 55 -5.69 -19.51 11.57
N GLY A 56 -6.30 -19.96 12.66
CA GLY A 56 -6.17 -21.33 13.16
C GLY A 56 -6.61 -22.42 12.18
N SER A 57 -7.29 -22.05 11.10
CA SER A 57 -7.66 -22.93 10.00
C SER A 57 -6.63 -23.01 8.86
N PHE A 58 -5.57 -22.18 8.90
CA PHE A 58 -4.44 -22.24 7.95
C PHE A 58 -3.40 -23.25 8.43
N GLU A 59 -2.67 -23.83 7.50
CA GLU A 59 -1.64 -24.83 7.81
C GLU A 59 -0.46 -24.23 8.58
N ASP A 60 -0.08 -22.99 8.23
CA ASP A 60 0.96 -22.17 8.86
C ASP A 60 0.43 -21.33 10.04
N ARG A 61 -0.88 -21.45 10.36
CA ARG A 61 -1.58 -20.63 11.36
C ARG A 61 -1.41 -19.12 11.15
N GLY A 62 -1.22 -18.69 9.89
CA GLY A 62 -1.06 -17.29 9.53
C GLY A 62 0.33 -16.75 9.86
N TRP A 63 1.38 -17.56 9.76
CA TRP A 63 2.76 -17.16 10.02
C TRP A 63 3.15 -15.88 9.27
N LEU A 64 2.91 -15.83 7.97
CA LEU A 64 3.21 -14.62 7.19
C LEU A 64 2.37 -13.42 7.65
N PHE A 65 1.09 -13.61 7.93
CA PHE A 65 0.17 -12.56 8.37
C PHE A 65 0.50 -11.99 9.76
N SER A 66 1.25 -12.72 10.59
CA SER A 66 1.60 -12.29 11.95
C SER A 66 2.41 -11.00 11.98
N LYS A 67 3.27 -10.78 10.98
CA LYS A 67 4.14 -9.62 10.86
C LYS A 67 3.33 -8.32 10.75
N VAL A 68 2.41 -8.24 9.79
CA VAL A 68 1.59 -7.03 9.59
C VAL A 68 0.57 -6.84 10.70
N LEU A 69 0.04 -7.93 11.30
CA LEU A 69 -0.83 -7.79 12.47
C LEU A 69 -0.08 -7.10 13.62
N ALA A 70 1.15 -7.53 13.89
CA ALA A 70 1.98 -6.93 14.94
C ALA A 70 2.26 -5.45 14.65
N ILE A 71 2.71 -5.13 13.43
CA ILE A 71 2.98 -3.75 12.99
C ILE A 71 1.72 -2.89 13.07
N ALA A 72 0.58 -3.40 12.55
CA ALA A 72 -0.68 -2.68 12.57
C ALA A 72 -1.16 -2.37 14.00
N VAL A 73 -1.16 -3.37 14.89
CA VAL A 73 -1.63 -3.19 16.27
C VAL A 73 -0.72 -2.25 17.05
N THR A 74 0.61 -2.48 17.02
CA THR A 74 1.55 -1.66 17.78
C THR A 74 1.64 -0.23 17.22
N GLY A 75 1.71 -0.09 15.90
CA GLY A 75 1.76 1.22 15.25
C GLY A 75 0.46 1.99 15.43
N PHE A 76 -0.70 1.35 15.24
CA PHE A 76 -1.99 2.02 15.43
C PHE A 76 -2.23 2.47 16.88
N LEU A 77 -1.90 1.62 17.87
CA LEU A 77 -1.99 2.00 19.28
C LEU A 77 -1.05 3.16 19.61
N THR A 78 0.18 3.15 19.10
CA THR A 78 1.11 4.26 19.28
C THR A 78 0.54 5.55 18.67
N TRP A 79 0.04 5.47 17.43
CA TRP A 79 -0.59 6.60 16.77
C TRP A 79 -1.78 7.15 17.57
N LEU A 80 -2.66 6.27 18.02
CA LEU A 80 -3.86 6.67 18.76
C LEU A 80 -3.50 7.41 20.05
N LEU A 81 -2.55 6.87 20.84
CA LEU A 81 -2.10 7.50 22.10
C LEU A 81 -1.41 8.84 21.88
N VAL A 82 -0.74 9.02 20.76
CA VAL A 82 -0.11 10.29 20.35
C VAL A 82 -1.16 11.26 19.81
N ALA A 83 -2.07 10.79 18.96
CA ALA A 83 -3.09 11.65 18.33
C ALA A 83 -4.12 12.21 19.33
N VAL A 84 -4.36 11.50 20.45
CA VAL A 84 -5.15 12.00 21.60
C VAL A 84 -4.28 12.69 22.65
N GLU A 85 -3.01 12.98 22.35
CA GLU A 85 -2.07 13.78 23.14
C GLU A 85 -1.73 13.20 24.55
N ILE A 86 -1.95 11.89 24.76
CA ILE A 86 -1.53 11.19 25.98
C ILE A 86 -0.02 10.96 26.00
N LEU A 87 0.57 10.65 24.84
CA LEU A 87 2.01 10.39 24.68
C LEU A 87 2.59 11.22 23.54
N SER A 88 3.92 11.42 23.55
CA SER A 88 4.63 12.10 22.48
C SER A 88 5.19 11.09 21.47
N PHE A 89 5.25 11.44 20.17
CA PHE A 89 5.76 10.57 19.10
C PHE A 89 7.29 10.47 19.12
N THR A 90 7.81 9.71 20.06
CA THR A 90 9.26 9.47 20.24
C THR A 90 9.60 7.99 20.01
N ALA A 91 10.87 7.69 19.72
CA ALA A 91 11.35 6.30 19.60
C ALA A 91 11.09 5.50 20.89
N ALA A 92 11.29 6.11 22.06
CA ALA A 92 11.03 5.46 23.36
C ALA A 92 9.56 5.07 23.52
N VAL A 93 8.62 5.91 23.08
CA VAL A 93 7.18 5.59 23.10
C VAL A 93 6.85 4.48 22.10
N CYS A 94 7.39 4.52 20.88
CA CYS A 94 7.20 3.45 19.90
C CYS A 94 7.67 2.09 20.44
N VAL A 95 8.85 2.05 21.05
CA VAL A 95 9.39 0.84 21.69
C VAL A 95 8.54 0.43 22.89
N GLY A 96 8.19 1.37 23.78
CA GLY A 96 7.42 1.11 24.99
C GLY A 96 6.05 0.50 24.70
N VAL A 97 5.30 1.06 23.74
CA VAL A 97 3.99 0.50 23.31
C VAL A 97 4.18 -0.87 22.67
N SER A 98 5.21 -1.06 21.84
CA SER A 98 5.49 -2.37 21.21
C SER A 98 5.84 -3.42 22.26
N VAL A 99 6.61 -3.09 23.27
CA VAL A 99 6.93 -3.97 24.42
C VAL A 99 5.68 -4.29 25.22
N ALA A 100 4.83 -3.29 25.51
CA ALA A 100 3.58 -3.51 26.26
C ALA A 100 2.65 -4.49 25.51
N VAL A 101 2.47 -4.32 24.20
CA VAL A 101 1.71 -5.26 23.37
C VAL A 101 2.39 -6.64 23.38
N GLY A 102 3.72 -6.71 23.31
CA GLY A 102 4.49 -7.96 23.41
C GLY A 102 4.25 -8.70 24.72
N ILE A 103 4.21 -7.98 25.86
CA ILE A 103 3.88 -8.57 27.17
C ILE A 103 2.45 -9.12 27.19
N LEU A 104 1.46 -8.39 26.61
CA LEU A 104 0.10 -8.89 26.50
C LEU A 104 0.02 -10.17 25.64
N CYS A 105 0.76 -10.23 24.53
CA CYS A 105 0.88 -11.45 23.73
C CYS A 105 1.52 -12.61 24.50
N ALA A 106 2.55 -12.36 25.30
CA ALA A 106 3.20 -13.36 26.14
C ALA A 106 2.26 -13.90 27.24
N VAL A 107 1.49 -13.03 27.89
CA VAL A 107 0.45 -13.42 28.86
C VAL A 107 -0.61 -14.29 28.17
N LEU A 108 -1.09 -13.86 27.00
CA LEU A 108 -2.06 -14.63 26.20
C LEU A 108 -1.49 -16.00 25.82
N PHE A 109 -0.22 -16.06 25.41
CA PHE A 109 0.48 -17.32 25.11
C PHE A 109 0.50 -18.26 26.30
N HIS A 110 0.88 -17.76 27.48
CA HIS A 110 0.89 -18.55 28.71
C HIS A 110 -0.50 -19.10 29.08
N VAL A 111 -1.54 -18.27 28.97
CA VAL A 111 -2.94 -18.70 29.18
C VAL A 111 -3.32 -19.79 28.18
N GLN A 112 -2.95 -19.63 26.90
CA GLN A 112 -3.26 -20.60 25.87
C GLN A 112 -2.56 -21.93 26.10
N LEU A 113 -1.29 -21.93 26.50
CA LEU A 113 -0.54 -23.14 26.86
C LEU A 113 -1.21 -23.91 27.99
N LYS A 114 -1.67 -23.21 29.05
CA LYS A 114 -2.41 -23.85 30.17
C LYS A 114 -3.69 -24.57 29.72
N HIS A 115 -4.34 -24.05 28.66
CA HIS A 115 -5.56 -24.63 28.11
C HIS A 115 -5.29 -25.60 26.93
N GLY A 116 -4.06 -25.97 26.66
CA GLY A 116 -3.68 -26.87 25.56
C GLY A 116 -3.97 -26.31 24.16
N ILE A 117 -4.08 -24.99 24.04
CA ILE A 117 -4.32 -24.33 22.76
C ILE A 117 -3.02 -24.14 22.02
N GLU A 118 -2.90 -24.79 20.86
CA GLU A 118 -1.74 -24.66 20.00
C GLU A 118 -1.75 -23.29 19.28
N CYS A 119 -0.69 -22.50 19.48
CA CYS A 119 -0.52 -21.18 18.86
C CYS A 119 0.41 -21.25 17.66
N TYR A 120 1.46 -22.04 17.76
CA TYR A 120 2.44 -22.26 16.71
C TYR A 120 2.13 -23.55 15.94
N PRO A 121 2.42 -23.61 14.64
CA PRO A 121 2.12 -24.78 13.82
C PRO A 121 3.11 -25.92 14.11
N SER A 122 2.83 -26.73 15.16
CA SER A 122 3.66 -27.88 15.54
C SER A 122 3.87 -28.83 14.36
N GLY A 123 5.12 -29.22 14.12
CA GLY A 123 5.48 -30.12 13.03
C GLY A 123 5.45 -29.52 11.62
N LYS A 124 5.29 -28.20 11.47
CA LYS A 124 5.27 -27.47 10.19
C LYS A 124 6.46 -26.53 10.01
N MET A 125 7.53 -26.74 10.75
CA MET A 125 8.72 -25.86 10.70
C MET A 125 9.28 -25.70 9.28
N GLN A 126 9.31 -26.77 8.48
CA GLN A 126 9.77 -26.70 7.10
C GLN A 126 8.93 -25.76 6.24
N LEU A 127 7.61 -25.74 6.46
CA LEU A 127 6.72 -24.79 5.78
C LEU A 127 7.03 -23.34 6.18
N ILE A 128 7.17 -23.09 7.49
CA ILE A 128 7.53 -21.77 8.02
C ILE A 128 8.85 -21.28 7.43
N PHE A 129 9.87 -22.12 7.41
CA PHE A 129 11.16 -21.77 6.80
C PHE A 129 11.03 -21.41 5.33
N ARG A 130 10.28 -22.18 4.55
CA ARG A 130 10.03 -21.87 3.12
C ARG A 130 9.29 -20.55 2.91
N GLU A 131 8.30 -20.30 3.73
CA GLU A 131 7.53 -19.03 3.68
C GLU A 131 8.40 -17.84 4.08
N GLU A 132 9.28 -18.02 5.08
CA GLU A 132 10.21 -16.98 5.49
C GLU A 132 11.30 -16.71 4.44
N LEU A 133 11.84 -17.75 3.83
CA LEU A 133 12.79 -17.64 2.72
C LEU A 133 12.15 -16.96 1.49
N LEU A 134 10.89 -17.26 1.22
CA LEU A 134 10.14 -16.59 0.15
C LEU A 134 9.99 -15.10 0.45
N PHE A 135 9.57 -14.75 1.67
CA PHE A 135 9.45 -13.35 2.09
C PHE A 135 10.79 -12.62 1.99
N PHE A 136 11.86 -13.20 2.54
CA PHE A 136 13.21 -12.65 2.47
C PHE A 136 13.67 -12.45 1.02
N GLY A 137 13.48 -13.45 0.15
CA GLY A 137 13.91 -13.39 -1.25
C GLY A 137 13.16 -12.34 -2.05
N ILE A 138 11.85 -12.20 -1.87
CA ILE A 138 11.06 -11.16 -2.56
C ILE A 138 11.40 -9.77 -2.01
N PHE A 139 11.60 -9.63 -0.70
CA PHE A 139 12.04 -8.38 -0.09
C PHE A 139 13.43 -7.98 -0.61
N LEU A 140 14.36 -8.93 -0.68
CA LEU A 140 15.69 -8.70 -1.25
C LEU A 140 15.62 -8.29 -2.73
N LEU A 141 14.81 -8.97 -3.54
CA LEU A 141 14.64 -8.64 -4.96
C LEU A 141 14.24 -7.16 -5.14
N TRP A 142 13.18 -6.74 -4.48
CA TRP A 142 12.69 -5.37 -4.61
C TRP A 142 13.66 -4.35 -4.00
N THR A 143 14.31 -4.69 -2.89
CA THR A 143 15.31 -3.81 -2.25
C THR A 143 16.52 -3.61 -3.15
N TYR A 144 17.02 -4.66 -3.79
CA TYR A 144 18.10 -4.57 -4.75
C TYR A 144 17.74 -3.69 -5.95
N LEU A 145 16.55 -3.90 -6.54
CA LEU A 145 16.08 -3.06 -7.65
C LEU A 145 15.96 -1.58 -7.23
N ALA A 146 15.44 -1.32 -6.03
CA ALA A 146 15.29 0.04 -5.53
C ALA A 146 16.63 0.81 -5.46
N GLY A 147 17.74 0.12 -5.19
CA GLY A 147 19.04 0.75 -5.08
C GLY A 147 19.66 1.20 -6.40
N PHE A 148 19.07 0.87 -7.57
CA PHE A 148 19.49 1.45 -8.86
C PHE A 148 18.85 2.81 -9.14
N ARG A 149 17.75 3.15 -8.44
CA ARG A 149 17.09 4.44 -8.54
C ARG A 149 16.45 4.80 -7.20
N PRO A 150 17.27 5.14 -6.20
CA PRO A 150 16.80 5.35 -4.84
C PRO A 150 16.14 6.71 -4.61
N GLN A 151 16.31 7.67 -5.50
CA GLN A 151 15.96 9.08 -5.32
C GLN A 151 14.48 9.27 -5.03
N ALA A 152 14.18 9.98 -3.93
CA ALA A 152 12.84 10.44 -3.58
C ALA A 152 12.54 11.79 -4.26
N TYR A 153 12.81 11.89 -5.56
CA TYR A 153 12.61 13.07 -6.37
C TYR A 153 11.84 12.75 -7.65
N GLY A 154 11.10 13.73 -8.14
CA GLY A 154 10.16 13.55 -9.24
C GLY A 154 8.87 12.86 -8.78
N THR A 155 7.73 13.18 -9.40
CA THR A 155 6.40 12.73 -8.98
C THR A 155 6.10 13.08 -7.50
N GLU A 156 5.16 12.38 -6.87
CA GLU A 156 4.78 12.60 -5.47
C GLU A 156 5.74 11.97 -4.45
N LYS A 157 6.84 11.35 -4.90
CA LYS A 157 7.88 10.81 -3.99
C LYS A 157 8.46 11.88 -3.07
N PHE A 158 8.59 13.07 -3.59
CA PHE A 158 9.08 14.26 -2.89
C PHE A 158 8.19 14.60 -1.68
N MET A 159 6.87 14.57 -1.89
CA MET A 159 5.88 14.73 -0.85
C MET A 159 5.94 13.59 0.19
N ASP A 160 5.91 12.33 -0.29
CA ASP A 160 5.89 11.16 0.60
C ASP A 160 7.12 11.13 1.52
N TYR A 161 8.29 11.45 0.96
CA TYR A 161 9.55 11.55 1.72
C TYR A 161 9.50 12.72 2.72
N GLY A 162 9.02 13.89 2.28
CA GLY A 162 8.88 15.07 3.13
C GLY A 162 7.95 14.84 4.32
N PHE A 163 6.83 14.14 4.12
CA PHE A 163 5.94 13.75 5.21
C PHE A 163 6.63 12.84 6.23
N MET A 164 7.49 11.92 5.78
CA MET A 164 8.27 11.10 6.71
C MET A 164 9.24 11.95 7.53
N GLU A 165 9.94 12.89 6.89
CA GLU A 165 10.87 13.80 7.57
C GLU A 165 10.16 14.71 8.57
N ALA A 166 9.00 15.29 8.20
CA ALA A 166 8.20 16.11 9.11
C ALA A 166 7.73 15.31 10.33
N MET A 167 7.25 14.08 10.14
CA MET A 167 6.85 13.20 11.25
C MET A 167 8.02 12.73 12.12
N MET A 168 9.24 12.55 11.54
CA MET A 168 10.43 12.21 12.34
C MET A 168 10.77 13.31 13.36
N ARG A 169 10.58 14.58 12.98
CA ARG A 169 10.82 15.75 13.85
C ARG A 169 9.70 15.98 14.84
N SER A 170 8.48 15.61 14.50
CA SER A 170 7.28 15.93 15.29
C SER A 170 7.18 15.09 16.56
N LYS A 171 6.69 15.72 17.64
CA LYS A 171 6.25 15.06 18.87
C LYS A 171 4.74 14.81 18.92
N THR A 172 3.98 15.44 18.02
CA THR A 172 2.52 15.35 17.91
C THR A 172 2.12 14.80 16.55
N LEU A 173 0.90 14.27 16.41
CA LEU A 173 0.32 13.81 15.16
C LEU A 173 -1.12 14.32 15.01
N PRO A 174 -1.51 14.79 13.80
CA PRO A 174 -0.66 14.98 12.63
C PRO A 174 0.50 15.93 12.90
N ALA A 175 1.61 15.77 12.16
CA ALA A 175 2.75 16.68 12.26
C ALA A 175 2.39 18.06 11.68
N ARG A 176 3.17 19.09 12.04
CA ARG A 176 3.09 20.41 11.38
C ARG A 176 3.36 20.19 9.89
N ASP A 177 2.57 20.85 9.05
CA ASP A 177 2.69 20.69 7.60
C ASP A 177 3.99 21.34 7.12
N LEU A 178 4.72 20.61 6.29
CA LEU A 178 5.99 21.11 5.76
C LEU A 178 5.78 22.17 4.68
N TRP A 179 4.61 22.20 4.02
CA TRP A 179 4.30 23.13 2.94
C TRP A 179 3.22 24.16 3.29
N TYR A 180 2.73 24.11 4.51
CA TYR A 180 1.78 25.08 5.05
C TYR A 180 2.00 25.22 6.56
N SER A 181 3.04 26.00 6.95
CA SER A 181 3.54 26.06 8.32
C SER A 181 2.51 26.44 9.39
N GLN A 182 1.40 27.06 9.04
CA GLN A 182 0.32 27.44 9.95
C GLN A 182 -0.70 26.33 10.19
N GLY A 183 -0.55 25.17 9.57
CA GLY A 183 -1.42 24.01 9.70
C GLY A 183 -0.69 22.72 10.04
N THR A 184 -1.45 21.64 10.00
CA THR A 184 -0.93 20.26 10.10
C THR A 184 -1.18 19.53 8.80
N ILE A 185 -0.45 18.44 8.56
CA ILE A 185 -0.58 17.62 7.35
C ILE A 185 -2.05 17.21 7.17
N ASN A 186 -2.68 17.71 6.10
CA ASN A 186 -4.05 17.38 5.70
C ASN A 186 -4.07 16.39 4.54
N TYR A 187 -3.59 15.18 4.79
CA TYR A 187 -3.51 14.09 3.82
C TYR A 187 -3.65 12.73 4.51
N TYR A 188 -3.78 11.64 3.73
CA TYR A 188 -3.77 10.25 4.25
C TYR A 188 -2.34 9.83 4.61
N TYR A 189 -1.80 10.37 5.68
CA TYR A 189 -0.40 10.17 6.08
C TYR A 189 -0.12 8.84 6.80
N GLY A 190 -1.12 7.99 6.98
CA GLY A 190 -0.99 6.75 7.76
C GLY A 190 0.02 5.77 7.18
N GLY A 191 0.18 5.73 5.86
CA GLY A 191 1.18 4.90 5.20
C GLY A 191 2.61 5.33 5.54
N GLN A 192 2.91 6.60 5.37
CA GLN A 192 4.21 7.21 5.70
C GLN A 192 4.46 7.17 7.21
N TYR A 193 3.40 7.29 8.04
CA TYR A 193 3.50 7.10 9.48
C TYR A 193 4.03 5.70 9.85
N PHE A 194 3.51 4.62 9.23
CA PHE A 194 4.01 3.28 9.51
C PHE A 194 5.48 3.12 9.13
N ALA A 195 5.92 3.77 8.05
CA ALA A 195 7.34 3.83 7.70
C ALA A 195 8.17 4.52 8.79
N VAL A 196 7.71 5.68 9.27
CA VAL A 196 8.37 6.43 10.37
C VAL A 196 8.34 5.65 11.68
N PHE A 197 7.23 4.98 12.00
CA PHE A 197 7.12 4.10 13.18
C PHE A 197 8.19 3.02 13.18
N LEU A 198 8.36 2.29 12.06
CA LEU A 198 9.39 1.27 11.90
C LEU A 198 10.81 1.88 11.93
N THR A 199 10.98 3.05 11.35
CA THR A 199 12.24 3.81 11.38
C THR A 199 12.63 4.15 12.82
N LYS A 200 11.68 4.64 13.64
CA LYS A 200 11.91 4.94 15.07
C LYS A 200 12.18 3.66 15.90
N LEU A 201 11.55 2.53 15.57
CA LEU A 201 11.79 1.25 16.24
C LEU A 201 13.20 0.71 15.95
N THR A 202 13.70 0.89 14.74
CA THR A 202 15.01 0.37 14.32
C THR A 202 16.16 1.34 14.56
N GLY A 203 15.87 2.62 14.86
CA GLY A 203 16.89 3.68 14.93
C GLY A 203 17.57 3.95 13.59
N SER A 204 16.95 3.57 12.48
CA SER A 204 17.49 3.76 11.13
C SER A 204 17.28 5.20 10.65
N ARG A 205 17.93 5.56 9.52
CA ARG A 205 17.77 6.87 8.88
C ARG A 205 16.61 6.85 7.88
N VAL A 206 15.85 7.96 7.81
CA VAL A 206 14.70 8.09 6.90
C VAL A 206 15.12 7.94 5.45
N GLU A 207 16.29 8.45 5.07
CA GLU A 207 16.84 8.37 3.72
C GLU A 207 16.89 6.95 3.18
N VAL A 208 17.19 5.98 4.03
CA VAL A 208 17.25 4.54 3.67
C VAL A 208 15.87 3.89 3.84
N THR A 209 15.14 4.25 4.90
CA THR A 209 13.89 3.56 5.25
C THR A 209 12.71 3.95 4.37
N TYR A 210 12.77 5.08 3.68
CA TYR A 210 11.85 5.40 2.59
C TYR A 210 11.85 4.28 1.53
N ASN A 211 13.03 3.91 1.06
CA ASN A 211 13.19 2.84 0.07
C ASN A 211 12.87 1.45 0.65
N LEU A 212 13.25 1.18 1.90
CA LEU A 212 12.92 -0.09 2.52
C LEU A 212 11.41 -0.27 2.72
N MET A 213 10.66 0.77 3.07
CA MET A 213 9.21 0.64 3.26
C MET A 213 8.50 0.27 1.96
N ARG A 214 8.82 0.91 0.82
CA ARG A 214 8.20 0.57 -0.47
C ARG A 214 8.48 -0.87 -0.90
N THR A 215 9.70 -1.36 -0.66
CA THR A 215 10.10 -2.73 -1.01
C THR A 215 9.55 -3.77 -0.04
N PHE A 216 9.37 -3.39 1.21
CA PHE A 216 8.71 -4.19 2.24
C PHE A 216 7.23 -4.43 1.92
N VAL A 217 6.52 -3.38 1.49
CA VAL A 217 5.13 -3.48 1.00
C VAL A 217 5.05 -4.37 -0.23
N ALA A 218 5.97 -4.23 -1.19
CA ALA A 218 6.02 -5.06 -2.38
C ALA A 218 6.22 -6.55 -2.04
N ALA A 219 7.01 -6.85 -0.99
CA ALA A 219 7.17 -8.22 -0.51
C ALA A 219 5.84 -8.77 0.07
N PHE A 220 5.11 -8.00 0.85
CA PHE A 220 3.79 -8.42 1.36
C PHE A 220 2.74 -8.57 0.25
N ALA A 221 2.78 -7.73 -0.77
CA ALA A 221 1.92 -7.84 -1.94
C ALA A 221 2.12 -9.15 -2.73
N PHE A 222 3.25 -9.81 -2.57
CA PHE A 222 3.49 -11.15 -3.10
C PHE A 222 3.07 -12.25 -2.10
N VAL A 223 3.58 -12.18 -0.86
CA VAL A 223 3.48 -13.35 0.04
C VAL A 223 2.10 -13.53 0.65
N TYR A 224 1.25 -12.51 0.74
CA TYR A 224 -0.12 -12.67 1.24
C TYR A 224 -1.04 -13.31 0.22
N PRO A 225 -1.09 -12.87 -1.05
CA PRO A 225 -1.76 -13.64 -2.11
C PRO A 225 -1.23 -15.08 -2.21
N PHE A 226 0.09 -15.28 -2.09
CA PHE A 226 0.67 -16.62 -2.06
C PHE A 226 0.08 -17.48 -0.93
N SER A 227 0.14 -17.02 0.32
CA SER A 227 -0.32 -17.80 1.48
C SER A 227 -1.83 -18.08 1.42
N LEU A 228 -2.64 -17.07 1.10
CA LEU A 228 -4.08 -17.19 0.99
C LEU A 228 -4.48 -18.20 -0.10
N VAL A 229 -3.98 -18.02 -1.33
CA VAL A 229 -4.37 -18.85 -2.47
C VAL A 229 -3.81 -20.27 -2.34
N ARG A 230 -2.60 -20.43 -1.79
CA ARG A 230 -2.06 -21.73 -1.42
C ARG A 230 -2.99 -22.46 -0.46
N GLN A 231 -3.46 -21.77 0.60
CA GLN A 231 -4.40 -22.37 1.57
C GLN A 231 -5.76 -22.69 0.94
N MET A 232 -6.33 -21.76 0.16
CA MET A 232 -7.59 -21.98 -0.56
C MET A 232 -7.51 -23.20 -1.48
N THR A 233 -6.45 -23.32 -2.26
CA THR A 233 -6.23 -24.44 -3.19
C THR A 233 -6.05 -25.75 -2.44
N LYS A 234 -5.30 -25.74 -1.34
CA LYS A 234 -5.14 -26.91 -0.48
C LYS A 234 -6.47 -27.38 0.11
N ASP A 235 -7.27 -26.47 0.62
CA ASP A 235 -8.60 -26.76 1.18
C ASP A 235 -9.54 -27.37 0.12
N ARG A 236 -9.49 -26.83 -1.11
CA ARG A 236 -10.35 -27.30 -2.22
C ARG A 236 -9.96 -28.67 -2.74
N LEU A 237 -8.66 -28.96 -2.74
CA LEU A 237 -8.10 -30.21 -3.26
C LEU A 237 -7.86 -31.25 -2.16
N TYR A 238 -8.34 -31.03 -0.93
CA TYR A 238 -8.18 -31.96 0.16
C TYR A 238 -8.63 -33.38 -0.24
N GLY A 239 -7.80 -34.40 0.08
CA GLY A 239 -8.02 -35.80 -0.34
C GLY A 239 -7.70 -36.10 -1.81
N ARG A 240 -7.20 -35.13 -2.60
CA ARG A 240 -6.81 -35.30 -4.00
C ARG A 240 -5.34 -34.94 -4.28
N LEU A 241 -4.57 -34.62 -3.21
CA LEU A 241 -3.19 -34.15 -3.28
C LEU A 241 -2.21 -35.33 -3.08
N ASP A 242 -2.14 -36.20 -4.06
CA ASP A 242 -1.22 -37.36 -4.11
C ASP A 242 -0.11 -37.15 -5.15
N GLY A 243 1.02 -37.81 -4.98
CA GLY A 243 2.15 -37.76 -5.93
C GLY A 243 2.56 -36.34 -6.30
N LYS A 244 2.63 -36.05 -7.61
CA LYS A 244 3.01 -34.72 -8.15
C LYS A 244 1.98 -33.63 -7.85
N LYS A 245 0.72 -33.95 -7.55
CA LYS A 245 -0.33 -32.98 -7.24
C LYS A 245 -0.12 -32.28 -5.91
N LYS A 246 0.73 -32.78 -5.04
CA LYS A 246 1.06 -32.14 -3.74
C LYS A 246 1.64 -30.71 -3.87
N TYR A 247 2.23 -30.40 -5.03
CA TYR A 247 2.82 -29.08 -5.32
C TYR A 247 1.82 -28.05 -5.84
N ILE A 248 0.63 -28.48 -6.28
CA ILE A 248 -0.38 -27.60 -6.90
C ILE A 248 -0.77 -26.43 -6.01
N PRO A 249 -1.01 -26.57 -4.68
CA PRO A 249 -1.31 -25.44 -3.82
C PRO A 249 -0.20 -24.39 -3.83
N SER A 250 1.07 -24.79 -3.78
CA SER A 250 2.20 -23.86 -3.82
C SER A 250 2.33 -23.17 -5.18
N LEU A 251 2.12 -23.88 -6.28
CA LEU A 251 2.10 -23.29 -7.63
C LEU A 251 0.98 -22.25 -7.77
N ALA A 252 -0.22 -22.58 -7.28
CA ALA A 252 -1.34 -21.64 -7.27
C ALA A 252 -1.03 -20.38 -6.44
N GLY A 253 -0.41 -20.55 -5.28
CA GLY A 253 0.05 -19.45 -4.43
C GLY A 253 1.08 -18.57 -5.14
N VAL A 254 2.14 -19.17 -5.73
CA VAL A 254 3.15 -18.43 -6.49
C VAL A 254 2.52 -17.69 -7.66
N THR A 255 1.60 -18.32 -8.40
CA THR A 255 0.89 -17.66 -9.50
C THR A 255 0.07 -16.47 -9.00
N ALA A 256 -0.57 -16.55 -7.83
CA ALA A 256 -1.29 -15.43 -7.23
C ALA A 256 -0.33 -14.30 -6.81
N GLY A 257 0.79 -14.62 -6.18
CA GLY A 257 1.83 -13.64 -5.84
C GLY A 257 2.37 -12.92 -7.08
N ILE A 258 2.68 -13.67 -8.15
CA ILE A 258 3.09 -13.11 -9.44
C ILE A 258 1.99 -12.23 -10.03
N ALA A 259 0.75 -12.70 -10.08
CA ALA A 259 -0.37 -11.99 -10.67
C ALA A 259 -0.67 -10.65 -9.99
N VAL A 260 -0.45 -10.57 -8.66
CA VAL A 260 -0.69 -9.33 -7.89
C VAL A 260 0.48 -8.38 -7.96
N SER A 261 1.74 -8.85 -7.79
CA SER A 261 2.87 -7.94 -7.53
C SER A 261 3.90 -7.82 -8.66
N ILE A 262 3.88 -8.72 -9.65
CA ILE A 262 4.90 -8.78 -10.71
C ILE A 262 4.30 -8.68 -12.11
N ALA A 263 3.15 -9.32 -12.36
CA ALA A 263 2.52 -9.31 -13.68
C ALA A 263 2.03 -7.91 -14.07
N GLY A 264 2.03 -7.62 -15.36
CA GLY A 264 1.33 -6.48 -15.94
C GLY A 264 -0.06 -6.89 -16.46
N ASN A 265 -0.71 -5.98 -17.19
CA ASN A 265 -1.95 -6.26 -17.90
C ASN A 265 -1.66 -6.70 -19.36
N VAL A 266 -2.70 -7.09 -20.11
CA VAL A 266 -2.56 -7.61 -21.49
C VAL A 266 -2.14 -6.50 -22.47
N HIS A 267 -2.21 -5.21 -22.10
CA HIS A 267 -1.72 -4.10 -22.91
C HIS A 267 -0.25 -4.32 -23.35
N TYR A 268 0.60 -4.83 -22.45
CA TYR A 268 1.98 -5.18 -22.78
C TYR A 268 2.06 -6.19 -23.93
N ILE A 269 1.25 -7.24 -23.88
CA ILE A 269 1.26 -8.28 -24.95
C ILE A 269 0.83 -7.67 -26.27
N VAL A 270 -0.24 -6.87 -26.27
CA VAL A 270 -0.79 -6.26 -27.49
C VAL A 270 0.19 -5.24 -28.08
N TYR A 271 0.62 -4.28 -27.30
CA TYR A 271 1.35 -3.12 -27.82
C TYR A 271 2.87 -3.32 -27.90
N ARG A 272 3.44 -4.19 -27.06
CA ARG A 272 4.89 -4.49 -27.09
C ARG A 272 5.23 -5.68 -27.96
N CYS A 273 4.32 -6.67 -28.08
CA CYS A 273 4.66 -7.93 -28.75
C CYS A 273 3.88 -8.12 -30.06
N VAL A 274 2.54 -8.06 -30.00
CA VAL A 274 1.68 -8.46 -31.15
C VAL A 274 1.64 -7.38 -32.21
N LEU A 275 1.34 -6.15 -31.90
CA LEU A 275 1.26 -5.07 -32.89
C LEU A 275 2.59 -4.79 -33.59
N PRO A 276 3.75 -4.72 -32.92
CA PRO A 276 5.04 -4.60 -33.59
C PRO A 276 5.31 -5.75 -34.56
N LEU A 277 4.95 -6.99 -34.19
CA LEU A 277 5.10 -8.15 -35.07
C LEU A 277 4.22 -8.03 -36.33
N ILE A 278 2.95 -7.62 -36.18
CA ILE A 278 2.02 -7.40 -37.29
C ILE A 278 2.57 -6.31 -38.23
N ARG A 279 3.00 -5.16 -37.68
CA ARG A 279 3.59 -4.07 -38.46
C ARG A 279 4.83 -4.50 -39.20
N LYS A 280 5.72 -5.26 -38.56
CA LYS A 280 6.90 -5.85 -39.24
C LYS A 280 6.53 -6.74 -40.40
N ILE A 281 5.51 -7.60 -40.25
CA ILE A 281 5.01 -8.46 -41.34
C ILE A 281 4.43 -7.62 -42.48
N GLN A 282 3.77 -6.50 -42.16
CA GLN A 282 3.18 -5.57 -43.15
C GLN A 282 4.21 -4.61 -43.77
N GLY A 283 5.47 -4.64 -43.35
CA GLY A 283 6.52 -3.73 -43.84
C GLY A 283 6.37 -2.28 -43.36
N VAL A 284 5.58 -2.04 -42.32
CA VAL A 284 5.38 -0.70 -41.72
C VAL A 284 6.49 -0.44 -40.72
N ALA A 285 7.15 0.73 -40.82
CA ALA A 285 8.19 1.11 -39.89
C ALA A 285 7.65 1.28 -38.44
N GLU A 286 8.41 0.87 -37.47
CA GLU A 286 8.11 1.09 -36.06
C GLU A 286 8.24 2.60 -35.73
N THR A 287 7.19 3.21 -35.20
CA THR A 287 7.14 4.66 -34.97
C THR A 287 7.51 5.07 -33.54
N ALA A 288 7.46 4.17 -32.57
CA ALA A 288 7.84 4.45 -31.18
C ALA A 288 8.19 3.15 -30.42
N SER A 289 9.11 3.24 -29.48
CA SER A 289 9.39 2.18 -28.50
C SER A 289 8.26 2.12 -27.46
N TYR A 290 7.94 0.92 -26.97
CA TYR A 290 6.98 0.72 -25.88
C TYR A 290 7.52 1.33 -24.57
N TRP A 291 6.76 2.25 -23.98
CA TRP A 291 7.05 2.85 -22.70
C TRP A 291 6.19 2.21 -21.62
N PHE A 292 6.78 1.72 -20.51
CA PHE A 292 6.03 0.90 -19.53
C PHE A 292 4.85 1.64 -18.85
N PRO A 293 4.85 2.97 -18.63
CA PRO A 293 3.69 3.70 -18.12
C PRO A 293 2.47 3.69 -19.05
N ASP A 294 2.62 3.45 -20.37
CA ASP A 294 1.50 3.43 -21.31
C ASP A 294 0.44 2.38 -20.92
N ALA A 295 0.86 1.30 -20.22
CA ALA A 295 -0.05 0.29 -19.68
C ALA A 295 -0.97 0.84 -18.57
N THR A 296 -0.70 2.01 -18.02
CA THR A 296 -1.44 2.66 -16.94
C THR A 296 -2.14 3.95 -17.37
N ARG A 297 -1.84 4.42 -18.60
CA ARG A 297 -2.39 5.62 -19.25
C ARG A 297 -2.87 5.23 -20.65
N TYR A 298 -3.97 4.47 -20.75
CA TYR A 298 -4.47 3.93 -22.00
C TYR A 298 -5.81 4.53 -22.43
N ILE A 299 -6.80 4.55 -21.53
CA ILE A 299 -8.11 5.14 -21.80
C ILE A 299 -7.96 6.67 -21.81
N GLY A 300 -8.36 7.28 -22.93
CA GLY A 300 -8.21 8.72 -23.19
C GLY A 300 -6.83 9.12 -23.75
N TYR A 301 -5.88 8.18 -23.82
CA TYR A 301 -4.56 8.42 -24.41
C TYR A 301 -4.35 7.71 -25.74
N ASN A 302 -4.99 6.56 -25.93
CA ASN A 302 -4.91 5.81 -27.19
C ASN A 302 -6.26 5.12 -27.50
N PRO A 303 -7.09 5.70 -28.39
CA PRO A 303 -6.91 6.98 -29.07
C PRO A 303 -7.00 8.16 -28.11
N VAL A 304 -6.44 9.30 -28.50
CA VAL A 304 -6.46 10.54 -27.72
C VAL A 304 -7.89 11.06 -27.58
N ASN A 305 -8.31 11.28 -26.34
CA ASN A 305 -9.57 11.92 -25.98
C ASN A 305 -9.31 12.83 -24.78
N ASP A 306 -9.12 14.13 -25.04
CA ASP A 306 -8.79 15.10 -24.00
C ASP A 306 -9.93 15.36 -23.01
N SER A 307 -11.15 14.92 -23.34
CA SER A 307 -12.30 15.03 -22.44
C SER A 307 -12.43 13.89 -21.43
N ASP A 308 -11.60 12.81 -21.54
CA ASP A 308 -11.71 11.64 -20.68
C ASP A 308 -10.37 10.89 -20.56
N LYS A 309 -9.37 11.56 -20.02
CA LYS A 309 -8.11 10.92 -19.65
C LYS A 309 -8.23 10.23 -18.31
N THR A 310 -7.88 8.96 -18.23
CA THR A 310 -8.00 8.16 -17.00
C THR A 310 -6.69 7.51 -16.59
N ILE A 311 -6.66 7.05 -15.35
CA ILE A 311 -5.52 6.36 -14.75
C ILE A 311 -5.99 4.98 -14.30
N HIS A 312 -5.22 3.93 -14.61
CA HIS A 312 -5.54 2.54 -14.23
C HIS A 312 -4.25 1.79 -13.86
N GLU A 313 -3.58 2.30 -12.83
CA GLU A 313 -2.35 1.72 -12.30
C GLU A 313 -2.58 0.37 -11.63
N PHE A 314 -1.49 -0.37 -11.46
CA PHE A 314 -1.47 -1.68 -10.82
C PHE A 314 -0.16 -1.88 -10.04
N PRO A 315 -0.11 -2.80 -9.05
CA PRO A 315 1.00 -2.88 -8.10
C PRO A 315 2.39 -2.98 -8.71
N CYS A 316 2.60 -3.79 -9.76
CA CYS A 316 3.90 -3.90 -10.41
C CYS A 316 4.42 -2.54 -10.92
N TYR A 317 3.56 -1.73 -11.52
CA TYR A 317 3.89 -0.37 -11.96
C TYR A 317 4.36 0.50 -10.81
N SER A 318 3.56 0.57 -9.73
CA SER A 318 3.88 1.39 -8.56
C SER A 318 5.18 0.95 -7.88
N PHE A 319 5.43 -0.36 -7.79
CA PHE A 319 6.66 -0.87 -7.17
C PHE A 319 7.91 -0.58 -8.02
N VAL A 320 7.80 -0.64 -9.35
CA VAL A 320 8.90 -0.26 -10.25
C VAL A 320 9.12 1.25 -10.22
N LEU A 321 8.06 2.06 -10.30
CA LEU A 321 8.15 3.51 -10.20
C LEU A 321 8.80 3.94 -8.88
N GLY A 322 8.59 3.16 -7.84
CA GLY A 322 9.13 3.39 -6.51
C GLY A 322 8.29 4.36 -5.69
N ASP A 323 6.99 4.25 -5.83
CA ASP A 323 6.01 5.07 -5.16
C ASP A 323 5.73 4.57 -3.74
N LEU A 324 5.67 5.47 -2.75
CA LEU A 324 5.28 5.18 -1.36
C LEU A 324 3.91 5.79 -1.02
N HIS A 325 3.11 5.99 -2.03
CA HIS A 325 1.80 6.62 -1.91
C HIS A 325 0.83 5.84 -1.01
N ALA A 326 -0.15 6.52 -0.46
CA ALA A 326 -1.13 5.98 0.48
C ALA A 326 -1.75 4.64 0.04
N HIS A 327 -2.20 4.53 -1.24
CA HIS A 327 -2.80 3.31 -1.78
C HIS A 327 -1.81 2.16 -1.93
N VAL A 328 -0.52 2.45 -2.16
CA VAL A 328 0.53 1.43 -2.28
C VAL A 328 0.81 0.82 -0.91
N VAL A 329 1.03 1.65 0.11
CA VAL A 329 1.31 1.14 1.46
C VAL A 329 0.14 0.34 2.01
N ASN A 330 -1.10 0.75 1.71
CA ASN A 330 -2.28 0.06 2.22
C ASN A 330 -2.49 -1.36 1.66
N VAL A 331 -1.79 -1.74 0.56
CA VAL A 331 -1.87 -3.10 0.00
C VAL A 331 -1.57 -4.18 1.05
N MET A 332 -0.60 -3.97 1.94
CA MET A 332 -0.27 -4.96 2.97
C MET A 332 -1.39 -5.14 4.00
N PHE A 333 -2.08 -4.07 4.38
CA PHE A 333 -3.20 -4.12 5.32
C PHE A 333 -4.48 -4.67 4.67
N ALA A 334 -4.75 -4.28 3.43
CA ALA A 334 -5.88 -4.75 2.66
C ALA A 334 -5.81 -6.26 2.39
N THR A 335 -4.67 -6.77 1.95
CA THR A 335 -4.47 -8.21 1.72
C THR A 335 -4.45 -9.02 3.01
N PHE A 336 -3.99 -8.43 4.13
CA PHE A 336 -4.16 -9.03 5.46
C PHE A 336 -5.66 -9.21 5.81
N LEU A 337 -6.47 -8.15 5.64
CA LEU A 337 -7.91 -8.21 5.89
C LEU A 337 -8.59 -9.29 5.04
N VAL A 338 -8.27 -9.39 3.76
CA VAL A 338 -8.80 -10.43 2.86
C VAL A 338 -8.45 -11.82 3.37
N GLY A 339 -7.21 -12.07 3.78
CA GLY A 339 -6.79 -13.33 4.38
C GLY A 339 -7.56 -13.69 5.66
N MET A 340 -7.78 -12.70 6.54
CA MET A 340 -8.55 -12.86 7.78
C MET A 340 -10.03 -13.19 7.49
N LEU A 341 -10.63 -12.53 6.51
CA LEU A 341 -12.01 -12.80 6.09
C LEU A 341 -12.19 -14.24 5.58
N TYR A 342 -11.23 -14.76 4.81
CA TYR A 342 -11.24 -16.16 4.39
C TYR A 342 -11.16 -17.12 5.59
N ALA A 343 -10.22 -16.87 6.51
CA ALA A 343 -10.08 -17.68 7.72
C ALA A 343 -11.35 -17.66 8.57
N TRP A 344 -12.03 -16.52 8.64
CA TRP A 344 -13.31 -16.37 9.35
C TRP A 344 -14.43 -17.17 8.68
N LEU A 345 -14.61 -17.02 7.37
CA LEU A 345 -15.65 -17.76 6.62
C LEU A 345 -15.49 -19.27 6.73
N LYS A 346 -14.22 -19.75 6.69
CA LYS A 346 -13.87 -21.16 6.91
C LYS A 346 -14.25 -21.64 8.31
N MET A 347 -14.00 -20.81 9.33
CA MET A 347 -14.40 -21.13 10.71
C MET A 347 -15.93 -21.18 10.87
N ILE A 348 -16.66 -20.24 10.29
CA ILE A 348 -18.12 -20.21 10.31
C ILE A 348 -18.68 -21.50 9.69
N ARG A 349 -18.17 -21.87 8.52
CA ARG A 349 -18.62 -23.13 7.86
C ARG A 349 -18.33 -24.36 8.73
N LYS A 350 -17.23 -24.41 9.45
CA LYS A 350 -16.89 -25.51 10.35
C LYS A 350 -17.81 -25.56 11.58
N ARG A 351 -18.21 -24.39 12.12
CA ARG A 351 -19.12 -24.33 13.27
C ARG A 351 -20.54 -24.75 12.93
N GLY A 352 -20.96 -24.54 11.68
CA GLY A 352 -22.31 -24.87 11.22
C GLY A 352 -23.37 -23.87 11.69
N LEU A 353 -24.60 -24.37 11.89
CA LEU A 353 -25.76 -23.55 12.21
C LEU A 353 -25.70 -22.96 13.62
N GLU A 354 -26.23 -21.75 13.78
CA GLU A 354 -26.44 -21.16 15.09
C GLU A 354 -27.60 -21.85 15.84
N PRO A 355 -27.45 -22.05 17.17
CA PRO A 355 -28.52 -22.61 17.99
C PRO A 355 -29.82 -21.80 17.89
N GLU A 356 -30.94 -22.49 17.72
CA GLU A 356 -32.24 -21.82 17.58
C GLU A 356 -32.75 -21.19 18.88
N LYS A 357 -32.50 -21.86 20.02
CA LYS A 357 -32.95 -21.41 21.34
C LYS A 357 -31.79 -20.74 22.07
N GLN A 358 -31.76 -19.44 22.03
CA GLN A 358 -30.86 -18.59 22.84
C GLN A 358 -31.66 -17.43 23.43
N GLU A 359 -31.27 -17.00 24.63
CA GLU A 359 -31.75 -15.75 25.18
C GLU A 359 -31.41 -14.60 24.23
N ARG A 360 -32.36 -13.68 24.01
CA ARG A 360 -32.23 -12.61 23.00
C ARG A 360 -31.02 -11.69 23.25
N SER A 361 -30.78 -11.37 24.52
CA SER A 361 -29.63 -10.56 24.95
C SER A 361 -28.30 -11.23 24.65
N VAL A 362 -28.14 -12.51 24.99
CA VAL A 362 -26.94 -13.33 24.72
C VAL A 362 -26.73 -13.50 23.23
N PHE A 363 -27.79 -13.69 22.45
CA PHE A 363 -27.68 -13.74 20.99
C PHE A 363 -27.05 -12.47 20.42
N TRP A 364 -27.62 -11.29 20.71
CA TRP A 364 -27.11 -10.03 20.17
C TRP A 364 -25.71 -9.69 20.66
N LEU A 365 -25.39 -9.92 21.92
CA LEU A 365 -24.06 -9.72 22.47
C LEU A 365 -23.00 -10.55 21.72
N ARG A 366 -23.33 -11.79 21.38
CA ARG A 366 -22.46 -12.66 20.57
C ARG A 366 -22.27 -12.17 19.15
N GLN A 367 -23.28 -11.52 18.55
CA GLN A 367 -23.14 -10.94 17.21
C GLN A 367 -22.19 -9.72 17.23
N LEU A 368 -22.37 -8.83 18.21
CA LEU A 368 -21.60 -7.59 18.37
C LEU A 368 -20.15 -7.80 18.89
N LEU A 369 -19.93 -8.84 19.70
CA LEU A 369 -18.59 -9.12 20.23
C LEU A 369 -17.81 -10.17 19.43
N MET A 370 -18.07 -10.29 18.13
CA MET A 370 -17.28 -11.18 17.27
C MET A 370 -15.88 -10.63 17.05
N PRO A 371 -14.81 -11.26 17.57
CA PRO A 371 -13.45 -10.67 17.51
C PRO A 371 -12.98 -10.33 16.10
N ARG A 372 -13.44 -11.07 15.07
CA ARG A 372 -13.07 -10.81 13.68
C ARG A 372 -13.85 -9.66 13.06
N ILE A 373 -15.10 -9.43 13.50
CA ILE A 373 -15.88 -8.24 13.12
C ILE A 373 -15.22 -7.00 13.74
N LEU A 374 -14.93 -7.05 15.05
CA LEU A 374 -14.24 -5.96 15.74
C LEU A 374 -12.90 -5.64 15.10
N LEU A 375 -12.09 -6.66 14.79
CA LEU A 375 -10.80 -6.45 14.14
C LEU A 375 -10.96 -5.90 12.71
N ALA A 376 -11.95 -6.38 11.94
CA ALA A 376 -12.27 -5.82 10.63
C ALA A 376 -12.67 -4.35 10.72
N SER A 377 -13.45 -3.97 11.76
CA SER A 377 -13.82 -2.57 12.01
C SER A 377 -12.60 -1.69 12.27
N VAL A 378 -11.63 -2.19 13.07
CA VAL A 378 -10.36 -1.47 13.32
C VAL A 378 -9.56 -1.29 12.02
N PHE A 379 -9.40 -2.35 11.21
CA PHE A 379 -8.68 -2.23 9.93
C PHE A 379 -9.39 -1.29 8.95
N LEU A 380 -10.71 -1.37 8.86
CA LEU A 380 -11.49 -0.46 8.02
C LEU A 380 -11.41 1.00 8.53
N GLY A 381 -11.37 1.21 9.84
CA GLY A 381 -11.06 2.51 10.42
C GLY A 381 -9.66 2.99 10.02
N MET A 382 -8.64 2.14 10.14
CA MET A 382 -7.28 2.46 9.70
C MET A 382 -7.22 2.84 8.21
N PHE A 383 -8.05 2.22 7.35
CA PHE A 383 -8.06 2.55 5.93
C PHE A 383 -8.52 3.98 5.66
N GLN A 384 -9.38 4.58 6.49
CA GLN A 384 -9.75 5.98 6.34
C GLN A 384 -8.55 6.92 6.51
N TRP A 385 -7.57 6.53 7.29
CA TRP A 385 -6.34 7.28 7.57
C TRP A 385 -5.16 6.89 6.68
N THR A 386 -5.09 5.63 6.23
CA THR A 386 -4.02 5.15 5.34
C THR A 386 -4.36 5.31 3.86
N ASN A 387 -5.60 5.08 3.45
CA ASN A 387 -6.14 5.34 2.10
C ASN A 387 -7.67 5.24 2.13
N TYR A 388 -8.35 6.37 2.20
CA TYR A 388 -9.81 6.43 2.41
C TYR A 388 -10.63 5.62 1.39
N TRP A 389 -10.16 5.54 0.14
CA TRP A 389 -10.82 4.75 -0.90
C TRP A 389 -10.93 3.26 -0.54
N ASP A 390 -9.92 2.73 0.12
CA ASP A 390 -9.91 1.33 0.53
C ASP A 390 -10.91 1.04 1.65
N PHE A 391 -11.26 2.03 2.47
CA PHE A 391 -12.34 1.89 3.43
C PHE A 391 -13.64 1.48 2.74
N VAL A 392 -14.07 2.22 1.71
CA VAL A 392 -15.32 1.95 0.99
C VAL A 392 -15.24 0.61 0.24
N ILE A 393 -14.12 0.35 -0.45
CA ILE A 393 -13.92 -0.86 -1.24
C ILE A 393 -13.98 -2.11 -0.35
N TYR A 394 -13.19 -2.12 0.71
CA TYR A 394 -13.10 -3.28 1.59
C TYR A 394 -14.25 -3.39 2.58
N PHE A 395 -15.02 -2.32 2.82
CA PHE A 395 -16.33 -2.42 3.47
C PHE A 395 -17.30 -3.27 2.63
N VAL A 396 -17.33 -3.07 1.30
CA VAL A 396 -18.15 -3.89 0.40
C VAL A 396 -17.68 -5.34 0.37
N VAL A 397 -16.36 -5.59 0.28
CA VAL A 397 -15.80 -6.95 0.32
C VAL A 397 -16.14 -7.63 1.65
N THR A 398 -15.95 -6.93 2.77
CA THR A 398 -16.29 -7.44 4.11
C THR A 398 -17.77 -7.72 4.23
N GLY A 399 -18.62 -6.80 3.75
CA GLY A 399 -20.07 -6.95 3.72
C GLY A 399 -20.53 -8.19 2.93
N GLY A 400 -19.92 -8.44 1.77
CA GLY A 400 -20.17 -9.65 1.00
C GLY A 400 -19.84 -10.94 1.77
N VAL A 401 -18.71 -10.97 2.46
CA VAL A 401 -18.32 -12.11 3.30
C VAL A 401 -19.23 -12.27 4.52
N VAL A 402 -19.59 -11.15 5.18
CA VAL A 402 -20.53 -11.13 6.31
C VAL A 402 -21.90 -11.67 5.90
N LEU A 403 -22.44 -11.21 4.79
CA LEU A 403 -23.72 -11.67 4.25
C LEU A 403 -23.71 -13.20 4.01
N ILE A 404 -22.68 -13.70 3.32
CA ILE A 404 -22.55 -15.13 3.05
C ILE A 404 -22.36 -15.93 4.35
N ALA A 405 -21.58 -15.43 5.30
CA ALA A 405 -21.41 -16.06 6.60
C ALA A 405 -22.76 -16.17 7.33
N ASN A 406 -23.61 -15.15 7.28
CA ASN A 406 -24.92 -15.14 7.90
C ASN A 406 -25.93 -16.04 7.15
N ILE A 407 -25.84 -16.14 5.82
CA ILE A 407 -26.63 -17.11 5.05
C ILE A 407 -26.31 -18.54 5.51
N ILE A 408 -25.04 -18.87 5.70
CA ILE A 408 -24.60 -20.19 6.19
C ILE A 408 -25.11 -20.47 7.62
N ARG A 409 -25.02 -19.46 8.50
CA ARG A 409 -25.35 -19.60 9.93
C ARG A 409 -26.85 -19.73 10.21
N PHE A 410 -27.68 -19.06 9.43
CA PHE A 410 -29.12 -18.94 9.69
C PHE A 410 -30.01 -19.73 8.73
N GLU A 411 -29.45 -20.64 7.95
CA GLU A 411 -30.15 -21.60 7.10
C GLU A 411 -31.26 -20.98 6.22
N GLY A 412 -30.94 -19.84 5.58
CA GLY A 412 -31.87 -19.15 4.68
C GLY A 412 -33.07 -18.43 5.38
N LYS A 413 -33.04 -18.26 6.71
CA LYS A 413 -33.99 -17.43 7.46
C LYS A 413 -33.78 -15.96 7.13
N ILE A 414 -34.36 -15.47 6.04
CA ILE A 414 -34.07 -14.17 5.41
C ILE A 414 -34.12 -13.03 6.42
N ILE A 415 -35.16 -12.95 7.27
CA ILE A 415 -35.32 -11.87 8.25
C ILE A 415 -34.11 -11.82 9.22
N ARG A 416 -33.67 -12.99 9.72
CA ARG A 416 -32.51 -13.08 10.61
C ARG A 416 -31.19 -12.69 9.88
N ILE A 417 -31.04 -13.18 8.65
CA ILE A 417 -29.87 -12.87 7.83
C ILE A 417 -29.76 -11.36 7.63
N LEU A 418 -30.85 -10.72 7.19
CA LEU A 418 -30.86 -9.27 6.96
C LEU A 418 -30.63 -8.49 8.26
N ALA A 419 -31.35 -8.82 9.34
CA ALA A 419 -31.25 -8.13 10.63
C ALA A 419 -29.81 -8.19 11.18
N VAL A 420 -29.19 -9.39 11.21
CA VAL A 420 -27.83 -9.53 11.72
C VAL A 420 -26.80 -8.87 10.80
N THR A 421 -26.96 -8.98 9.48
CA THR A 421 -26.06 -8.36 8.51
C THR A 421 -26.11 -6.83 8.62
N ILE A 422 -27.31 -6.25 8.74
CA ILE A 422 -27.45 -4.79 8.90
C ILE A 422 -26.84 -4.33 10.23
N VAL A 423 -27.11 -5.03 11.33
CA VAL A 423 -26.54 -4.67 12.64
C VAL A 423 -25.00 -4.74 12.59
N GLN A 424 -24.42 -5.79 12.01
CA GLN A 424 -22.98 -5.92 11.86
C GLN A 424 -22.39 -4.87 10.91
N ALA A 425 -23.10 -4.50 9.85
CA ALA A 425 -22.67 -3.42 8.96
C ALA A 425 -22.64 -2.06 9.68
N VAL A 426 -23.69 -1.76 10.46
CA VAL A 426 -23.75 -0.53 11.29
C VAL A 426 -22.65 -0.54 12.34
N GLU A 427 -22.41 -1.68 13.00
CA GLU A 427 -21.32 -1.85 13.95
C GLU A 427 -19.97 -1.59 13.31
N ILE A 428 -19.69 -2.19 12.15
CA ILE A 428 -18.44 -2.00 11.41
C ILE A 428 -18.24 -0.52 11.07
N ILE A 429 -19.26 0.16 10.54
CA ILE A 429 -19.19 1.58 10.23
C ILE A 429 -18.93 2.38 11.51
N GLY A 430 -19.78 2.20 12.52
CA GLY A 430 -19.69 2.98 13.77
C GLY A 430 -18.35 2.83 14.47
N LEU A 431 -17.84 1.59 14.59
CA LEU A 431 -16.52 1.35 15.19
C LEU A 431 -15.37 1.85 14.32
N SER A 432 -15.48 1.75 12.99
CA SER A 432 -14.42 2.26 12.10
C SER A 432 -14.26 3.76 12.22
N TYR A 433 -15.35 4.53 12.33
CA TYR A 433 -15.27 5.97 12.59
C TYR A 433 -14.80 6.29 14.01
N LEU A 434 -15.23 5.51 15.01
CA LEU A 434 -14.84 5.73 16.40
C LEU A 434 -13.33 5.57 16.60
N VAL A 435 -12.73 4.51 16.04
CA VAL A 435 -11.31 4.23 16.25
C VAL A 435 -10.39 5.23 15.56
N ILE A 436 -10.89 5.92 14.52
CA ILE A 436 -10.12 6.91 13.75
C ILE A 436 -10.56 8.35 14.04
N LEU A 437 -11.40 8.55 15.02
CA LEU A 437 -11.97 9.85 15.35
C LEU A 437 -10.93 10.98 15.47
N PRO A 438 -9.75 10.79 16.11
CA PRO A 438 -8.73 11.84 16.19
C PRO A 438 -8.23 12.31 14.81
N PHE A 439 -8.18 11.44 13.80
CA PHE A 439 -7.87 11.83 12.44
C PHE A 439 -9.04 12.58 11.80
N THR A 440 -10.25 12.02 11.87
CA THR A 440 -11.44 12.61 11.23
C THR A 440 -11.75 14.02 11.72
N LEU A 441 -11.47 14.33 13.00
CA LEU A 441 -11.68 15.67 13.58
C LEU A 441 -10.67 16.72 13.09
N LYS A 442 -9.53 16.29 12.54
CA LYS A 442 -8.44 17.18 12.08
C LYS A 442 -8.24 17.13 10.57
N PHE A 443 -9.09 16.41 9.84
CA PHE A 443 -8.96 16.18 8.40
C PHE A 443 -10.08 16.87 7.62
N ASP A 444 -9.69 17.76 6.71
CA ASP A 444 -10.60 18.41 5.78
C ASP A 444 -10.73 17.58 4.51
N THR A 445 -11.97 17.23 4.14
CA THR A 445 -12.23 16.37 2.99
C THR A 445 -12.15 17.14 1.67
N MET A 446 -11.52 16.54 0.67
CA MET A 446 -11.40 17.07 -0.69
C MET A 446 -12.57 16.66 -1.60
N VAL A 447 -13.48 15.81 -1.13
CA VAL A 447 -14.56 15.22 -1.94
C VAL A 447 -15.74 16.18 -2.05
N GLN A 448 -16.19 16.43 -3.29
CA GLN A 448 -17.31 17.32 -3.61
C GLN A 448 -18.61 16.59 -3.96
N GLY A 449 -18.66 15.27 -3.81
CA GLY A 449 -19.85 14.44 -4.08
C GLY A 449 -19.63 13.38 -5.14
N VAL A 450 -20.73 12.83 -5.67
CA VAL A 450 -20.72 11.79 -6.70
C VAL A 450 -21.54 12.24 -7.90
N ALA A 451 -21.05 11.97 -9.10
CA ALA A 451 -21.73 12.28 -10.36
C ALA A 451 -21.82 11.06 -11.29
N LEU A 452 -22.71 11.12 -12.26
CA LEU A 452 -22.81 10.11 -13.32
C LEU A 452 -21.69 10.31 -14.33
N ALA A 453 -21.07 9.21 -14.78
CA ALA A 453 -20.07 9.23 -15.81
C ALA A 453 -20.72 9.68 -17.16
N GLN A 454 -20.16 10.71 -17.76
CA GLN A 454 -20.60 11.22 -19.06
C GLN A 454 -19.82 10.58 -20.21
N HIS A 455 -18.61 10.11 -19.94
CA HIS A 455 -17.74 9.43 -20.89
C HIS A 455 -17.52 7.99 -20.46
N HIS A 456 -17.33 7.10 -21.43
CA HIS A 456 -17.14 5.68 -21.21
C HIS A 456 -15.93 5.17 -21.97
N SER A 457 -15.29 4.14 -21.41
CA SER A 457 -14.16 3.47 -22.04
C SER A 457 -14.60 2.72 -23.29
N LEU A 458 -13.75 2.67 -24.31
CA LEU A 458 -14.05 1.87 -25.50
C LEU A 458 -13.99 0.38 -25.13
N TRP A 459 -14.91 -0.41 -25.68
CA TRP A 459 -15.05 -1.82 -25.34
C TRP A 459 -13.75 -2.64 -25.49
N TYR A 460 -12.94 -2.35 -26.51
CA TYR A 460 -11.65 -3.03 -26.70
C TYR A 460 -10.58 -2.60 -25.69
N GLN A 461 -10.64 -1.36 -25.17
CA GLN A 461 -9.76 -0.92 -24.08
C GLN A 461 -10.06 -1.70 -22.81
N LEU A 462 -11.35 -1.84 -22.46
CA LEU A 462 -11.76 -2.68 -21.33
C LEU A 462 -11.38 -4.16 -21.53
N LEU A 463 -11.48 -4.68 -22.78
CA LEU A 463 -11.07 -6.03 -23.09
C LEU A 463 -9.56 -6.23 -22.93
N ILE A 464 -8.74 -5.29 -23.38
CA ILE A 464 -7.28 -5.36 -23.24
C ILE A 464 -6.85 -5.25 -21.78
N LEU A 465 -7.46 -4.35 -21.02
CA LEU A 465 -7.09 -4.17 -19.61
C LEU A 465 -7.64 -5.27 -18.70
N TRP A 466 -8.90 -5.63 -18.87
CA TRP A 466 -9.67 -6.44 -17.92
C TRP A 466 -10.21 -7.76 -18.49
N GLY A 467 -10.10 -8.00 -19.80
CA GLY A 467 -10.69 -9.17 -20.45
C GLY A 467 -10.19 -10.50 -19.91
N LEU A 468 -8.89 -10.64 -19.66
CA LEU A 468 -8.32 -11.88 -19.11
C LEU A 468 -8.86 -12.20 -17.70
N PRO A 469 -8.78 -11.30 -16.70
CA PRO A 469 -9.27 -11.60 -15.35
C PRO A 469 -10.79 -11.77 -15.30
N VAL A 470 -11.55 -10.99 -16.07
CA VAL A 470 -13.02 -11.15 -16.16
C VAL A 470 -13.39 -12.50 -16.77
N LEU A 471 -12.76 -12.89 -17.88
CA LEU A 471 -13.00 -14.19 -18.51
C LEU A 471 -12.72 -15.34 -17.54
N LEU A 472 -11.58 -15.34 -16.88
CA LEU A 472 -11.21 -16.41 -15.94
C LEU A 472 -12.13 -16.43 -14.71
N THR A 473 -12.61 -15.28 -14.25
CA THR A 473 -13.62 -15.19 -13.17
C THR A 473 -14.95 -15.78 -13.60
N VAL A 474 -15.45 -15.42 -14.79
CA VAL A 474 -16.72 -15.96 -15.33
C VAL A 474 -16.62 -17.47 -15.54
N LEU A 475 -15.51 -17.95 -16.10
CA LEU A 475 -15.26 -19.39 -16.28
C LEU A 475 -15.23 -20.12 -14.92
N LEU A 476 -14.62 -19.53 -13.90
CA LEU A 476 -14.64 -20.07 -12.54
C LEU A 476 -16.08 -20.18 -12.01
N ILE A 477 -16.86 -19.11 -12.10
CA ILE A 477 -18.27 -19.09 -11.65
C ILE A 477 -19.09 -20.17 -12.37
N LEU A 478 -18.98 -20.23 -13.71
CA LEU A 478 -19.68 -21.24 -14.52
C LEU A 478 -19.25 -22.66 -14.16
N SER A 479 -17.94 -22.87 -13.92
CA SER A 479 -17.42 -24.17 -13.50
C SER A 479 -17.92 -24.59 -12.11
N VAL A 480 -18.03 -23.64 -11.16
CA VAL A 480 -18.57 -23.90 -9.82
C VAL A 480 -20.06 -24.22 -9.88
N ILE A 481 -20.84 -23.41 -10.58
CA ILE A 481 -22.29 -23.60 -10.73
C ILE A 481 -22.58 -24.94 -11.41
N THR A 482 -21.96 -25.23 -12.56
CA THR A 482 -22.21 -26.47 -13.31
C THR A 482 -21.79 -27.72 -12.55
N GLU A 483 -20.71 -27.64 -11.73
CA GLU A 483 -20.31 -28.75 -10.85
C GLU A 483 -21.37 -29.05 -9.80
N LYS A 484 -21.91 -28.00 -9.17
CA LYS A 484 -22.79 -28.13 -8.00
C LYS A 484 -24.26 -28.36 -8.34
N MET A 485 -24.76 -27.73 -9.40
CA MET A 485 -26.14 -27.88 -9.80
C MET A 485 -26.53 -29.32 -10.21
N LYS A 486 -25.56 -30.09 -10.76
CA LYS A 486 -25.82 -31.50 -11.14
C LYS A 486 -26.17 -32.42 -9.99
N GLY A 487 -25.81 -32.06 -8.74
CA GLY A 487 -26.04 -32.86 -7.54
C GLY A 487 -27.23 -32.37 -6.67
N LEU A 488 -27.85 -31.23 -7.04
CA LEU A 488 -28.94 -30.66 -6.22
C LEU A 488 -30.29 -31.24 -6.56
N LYS A 489 -30.95 -31.85 -5.55
CA LYS A 489 -32.36 -32.34 -5.67
C LYS A 489 -33.35 -31.18 -5.81
N HIS A 490 -33.10 -30.06 -5.11
CA HIS A 490 -33.87 -28.81 -5.18
C HIS A 490 -32.99 -27.64 -5.62
N LYS A 491 -33.37 -26.98 -6.71
CA LYS A 491 -32.64 -25.84 -7.30
C LYS A 491 -33.03 -24.54 -6.59
N SER A 492 -32.52 -24.32 -5.37
CA SER A 492 -32.65 -23.04 -4.68
C SER A 492 -31.28 -22.40 -4.51
N LEU A 493 -31.23 -21.05 -4.47
CA LEU A 493 -29.96 -20.27 -4.26
C LEU A 493 -29.32 -20.70 -2.94
N TYR A 494 -30.06 -20.83 -1.87
CA TYR A 494 -29.56 -21.26 -0.57
C TYR A 494 -28.86 -22.62 -0.66
N ARG A 495 -29.50 -23.63 -1.26
CA ARG A 495 -28.92 -24.97 -1.41
C ARG A 495 -27.68 -24.97 -2.29
N LEU A 496 -27.65 -24.12 -3.30
CA LEU A 496 -26.43 -23.91 -4.11
C LEU A 496 -25.30 -23.35 -3.27
N LEU A 497 -25.54 -22.27 -2.52
CA LEU A 497 -24.52 -21.65 -1.65
C LEU A 497 -24.03 -22.62 -0.56
N GLU A 498 -24.93 -23.45 -0.01
CA GLU A 498 -24.58 -24.49 0.94
C GLU A 498 -23.69 -25.57 0.31
N ALA A 499 -23.94 -25.97 -0.93
CA ALA A 499 -23.17 -26.98 -1.65
C ALA A 499 -21.78 -26.50 -2.14
N ILE A 500 -21.60 -25.18 -2.31
CA ILE A 500 -20.33 -24.60 -2.74
C ILE A 500 -19.32 -24.65 -1.59
N THR A 501 -18.08 -25.03 -1.90
CA THR A 501 -17.00 -25.05 -0.91
C THR A 501 -16.56 -23.63 -0.54
N VAL A 502 -16.01 -23.44 0.66
CA VAL A 502 -15.56 -22.11 1.13
C VAL A 502 -14.54 -21.48 0.19
N PRO A 503 -13.52 -22.20 -0.30
CA PRO A 503 -12.57 -21.60 -1.26
C PRO A 503 -13.23 -21.13 -2.56
N ASP A 504 -14.14 -21.95 -3.13
CA ASP A 504 -14.87 -21.57 -4.34
C ASP A 504 -15.76 -20.33 -4.09
N LEU A 505 -16.47 -20.31 -2.96
CA LEU A 505 -17.36 -19.22 -2.60
C LEU A 505 -16.59 -17.90 -2.38
N PHE A 506 -15.47 -17.97 -1.65
CA PHE A 506 -14.63 -16.80 -1.40
C PHE A 506 -13.99 -16.23 -2.67
N ALA A 507 -13.50 -17.11 -3.56
CA ALA A 507 -13.00 -16.69 -4.86
C ALA A 507 -14.06 -16.02 -5.74
N VAL A 508 -15.31 -16.54 -5.71
CA VAL A 508 -16.45 -15.93 -6.41
C VAL A 508 -16.76 -14.54 -5.83
N ILE A 509 -16.75 -14.38 -4.50
CA ILE A 509 -16.94 -13.05 -3.87
C ILE A 509 -15.86 -12.07 -4.33
N MET A 510 -14.59 -12.43 -4.22
CA MET A 510 -13.48 -11.57 -4.66
C MET A 510 -13.60 -11.19 -6.15
N GLY A 511 -13.89 -12.18 -7.01
CA GLY A 511 -14.02 -11.94 -8.44
C GLY A 511 -15.21 -11.05 -8.82
N LEU A 512 -16.36 -11.22 -8.17
CA LEU A 512 -17.54 -10.36 -8.38
C LEU A 512 -17.30 -8.94 -7.87
N CYS A 513 -16.65 -8.78 -6.69
CA CYS A 513 -16.25 -7.46 -6.20
C CYS A 513 -15.31 -6.79 -7.20
N ALA A 514 -14.30 -7.50 -7.71
CA ALA A 514 -13.37 -6.95 -8.69
C ALA A 514 -14.05 -6.51 -10.00
N ILE A 515 -15.01 -7.31 -10.51
CA ILE A 515 -15.82 -6.91 -11.68
C ILE A 515 -16.60 -5.64 -11.37
N GLY A 516 -17.24 -5.56 -10.19
CA GLY A 516 -17.98 -4.36 -9.75
C GLY A 516 -17.07 -3.13 -9.71
N LEU A 517 -15.86 -3.25 -9.16
CA LEU A 517 -14.90 -2.15 -9.07
C LEU A 517 -14.43 -1.64 -10.45
N VAL A 518 -14.37 -2.50 -11.45
CA VAL A 518 -14.09 -2.09 -12.84
C VAL A 518 -15.28 -1.38 -13.47
N LEU A 519 -16.50 -1.82 -13.17
CA LEU A 519 -17.72 -1.27 -13.77
C LEU A 519 -18.19 0.04 -13.13
N ILE A 520 -17.92 0.26 -11.84
CA ILE A 520 -18.36 1.47 -11.13
C ILE A 520 -17.87 2.75 -11.82
N PRO A 521 -16.58 2.92 -12.22
CA PRO A 521 -16.12 4.13 -12.89
C PRO A 521 -16.73 4.36 -14.28
N GLU A 522 -17.33 3.33 -14.87
CA GLU A 522 -18.09 3.47 -16.11
C GLU A 522 -19.52 4.02 -15.88
N LEU A 523 -19.99 4.03 -14.64
CA LEU A 523 -21.34 4.48 -14.28
C LEU A 523 -21.33 5.80 -13.48
N VAL A 524 -20.43 5.87 -12.48
CA VAL A 524 -20.34 6.99 -11.55
C VAL A 524 -18.89 7.31 -11.22
N TYR A 525 -18.63 8.54 -10.82
CA TYR A 525 -17.33 8.97 -10.30
C TYR A 525 -17.49 9.92 -9.12
N VAL A 526 -16.46 9.96 -8.28
CA VAL A 526 -16.36 10.93 -7.18
C VAL A 526 -15.83 12.24 -7.75
N ARG A 527 -16.57 13.33 -7.54
CA ARG A 527 -16.19 14.65 -7.98
C ARG A 527 -15.01 15.18 -7.18
N ASP A 528 -14.01 15.66 -7.88
CA ASP A 528 -12.84 16.35 -7.35
C ASP A 528 -12.46 17.52 -8.25
N ILE A 529 -11.32 18.15 -8.00
CA ILE A 529 -10.88 19.33 -8.78
C ILE A 529 -10.49 19.02 -10.22
N TYR A 530 -10.30 17.75 -10.60
CA TYR A 530 -9.86 17.35 -11.94
C TYR A 530 -11.01 17.19 -12.94
N GLU A 531 -12.15 17.87 -12.74
CA GLU A 531 -13.34 17.72 -13.59
C GLU A 531 -13.08 18.02 -15.09
N ASN A 532 -12.13 18.89 -15.42
CA ASN A 532 -11.81 19.25 -16.80
C ASN A 532 -10.92 18.18 -17.47
N GLY A 533 -11.54 17.27 -18.21
CA GLY A 533 -10.85 16.25 -19.00
C GLY A 533 -10.36 15.02 -18.23
N ASN A 534 -10.39 15.03 -16.89
CA ASN A 534 -9.93 13.92 -16.04
C ASN A 534 -10.98 13.52 -14.97
N ALA A 535 -12.25 13.84 -15.18
CA ALA A 535 -13.31 13.76 -14.17
C ALA A 535 -13.39 12.40 -13.43
N ARG A 536 -13.21 11.28 -14.13
CA ARG A 536 -13.26 9.95 -13.52
C ARG A 536 -11.88 9.31 -13.27
N ALA A 537 -10.78 10.06 -13.49
CA ALA A 537 -9.43 9.53 -13.40
C ALA A 537 -9.11 8.95 -12.03
N ASN A 538 -9.34 9.70 -10.94
CA ASN A 538 -9.10 9.25 -9.58
C ASN A 538 -10.01 8.08 -9.17
N THR A 539 -11.30 8.13 -9.55
CA THR A 539 -12.23 7.04 -9.25
C THR A 539 -11.80 5.76 -9.96
N MET A 540 -11.48 5.83 -11.24
CA MET A 540 -10.98 4.68 -11.99
C MET A 540 -9.68 4.16 -11.36
N PHE A 541 -8.71 5.02 -11.11
CA PHE A 541 -7.44 4.66 -10.51
C PHE A 541 -7.61 3.86 -9.21
N LYS A 542 -8.30 4.45 -8.24
CA LYS A 542 -8.41 3.86 -6.90
C LYS A 542 -9.21 2.56 -6.90
N LEU A 543 -10.30 2.48 -7.66
CA LEU A 543 -11.13 1.27 -7.73
C LEU A 543 -10.45 0.15 -8.53
N THR A 544 -9.87 0.46 -9.68
CA THR A 544 -9.27 -0.57 -10.53
C THR A 544 -7.95 -1.10 -9.98
N TYR A 545 -7.23 -0.33 -9.19
CA TYR A 545 -6.05 -0.80 -8.47
C TYR A 545 -6.40 -1.97 -7.52
N GLN A 546 -7.46 -1.82 -6.74
CA GLN A 546 -7.93 -2.88 -5.85
C GLN A 546 -8.59 -4.04 -6.60
N ALA A 547 -9.29 -3.74 -7.72
CA ALA A 547 -9.80 -4.79 -8.61
C ALA A 547 -8.67 -5.69 -9.13
N TYR A 548 -7.53 -5.11 -9.51
CA TYR A 548 -6.36 -5.84 -9.97
C TYR A 548 -5.85 -6.84 -8.92
N ILE A 549 -5.76 -6.41 -7.66
CA ILE A 549 -5.32 -7.26 -6.53
C ILE A 549 -6.31 -8.42 -6.30
N LEU A 550 -7.61 -8.14 -6.26
CA LEU A 550 -8.64 -9.16 -6.07
C LEU A 550 -8.69 -10.15 -7.24
N PHE A 551 -8.56 -9.66 -8.47
CA PHE A 551 -8.46 -10.51 -9.67
C PHE A 551 -7.20 -11.37 -9.65
N GLY A 552 -6.05 -10.86 -9.25
CA GLY A 552 -4.81 -11.63 -9.15
C GLY A 552 -4.95 -12.85 -8.25
N MET A 553 -5.56 -12.67 -7.08
CA MET A 553 -5.87 -13.78 -6.16
C MET A 553 -6.91 -14.74 -6.74
N THR A 554 -7.97 -14.22 -7.37
CA THR A 554 -9.03 -15.01 -8.00
C THR A 554 -8.49 -15.84 -9.16
N MET A 555 -7.65 -15.27 -10.01
CA MET A 555 -6.98 -15.97 -11.12
C MET A 555 -6.05 -17.07 -10.62
N GLY A 556 -5.19 -16.75 -9.63
CA GLY A 556 -4.26 -17.72 -9.06
C GLY A 556 -4.98 -18.96 -8.51
N TYR A 557 -6.11 -18.78 -7.82
CA TYR A 557 -6.94 -19.87 -7.36
C TYR A 557 -7.71 -20.56 -8.49
N GLY A 558 -8.43 -19.78 -9.28
CA GLY A 558 -9.40 -20.24 -10.27
C GLY A 558 -8.78 -21.12 -11.37
N ILE A 559 -7.62 -20.72 -11.87
CA ILE A 559 -6.88 -21.46 -12.90
C ILE A 559 -6.60 -22.90 -12.46
N TYR A 560 -5.94 -23.06 -11.31
CA TYR A 560 -5.57 -24.41 -10.82
C TYR A 560 -6.78 -25.22 -10.38
N ARG A 561 -7.80 -24.58 -9.80
CA ARG A 561 -9.07 -25.22 -9.49
C ARG A 561 -9.73 -25.76 -10.75
N MET A 562 -9.80 -25.00 -11.82
CA MET A 562 -10.43 -25.40 -13.08
C MET A 562 -9.60 -26.48 -13.82
N LEU A 563 -8.28 -26.36 -13.85
CA LEU A 563 -7.40 -27.37 -14.45
C LEU A 563 -7.53 -28.74 -13.80
N VAL A 564 -7.69 -28.78 -12.46
CA VAL A 564 -7.69 -30.05 -11.70
C VAL A 564 -9.10 -30.64 -11.57
N ILE A 565 -10.12 -29.80 -11.38
CA ILE A 565 -11.46 -30.26 -10.97
C ILE A 565 -12.44 -30.27 -12.12
N SER A 566 -12.35 -29.32 -13.05
CA SER A 566 -13.37 -29.22 -14.11
C SER A 566 -13.41 -30.49 -14.98
N ARG A 567 -14.64 -31.01 -15.18
CA ARG A 567 -14.89 -32.14 -16.10
C ARG A 567 -14.99 -31.67 -17.56
N GLN A 568 -15.26 -30.40 -17.80
CA GLN A 568 -15.40 -29.82 -19.13
C GLN A 568 -14.02 -29.56 -19.73
N LYS A 569 -13.70 -30.23 -20.84
CA LYS A 569 -12.40 -30.11 -21.52
C LYS A 569 -12.12 -28.67 -21.96
N ILE A 570 -13.14 -27.96 -22.46
CA ILE A 570 -13.00 -26.57 -22.89
C ILE A 570 -12.58 -25.64 -21.74
N ILE A 571 -13.16 -25.77 -20.53
CA ILE A 571 -12.79 -24.98 -19.38
C ILE A 571 -11.33 -25.22 -18.99
N ARG A 572 -10.87 -26.48 -19.03
CA ARG A 572 -9.47 -26.80 -18.74
C ARG A 572 -8.51 -26.19 -19.79
N ILE A 573 -8.87 -26.26 -21.07
CA ILE A 573 -8.07 -25.66 -22.14
C ILE A 573 -8.00 -24.13 -21.96
N LEU A 574 -9.14 -23.46 -21.79
CA LEU A 574 -9.19 -22.01 -21.57
C LEU A 574 -8.43 -21.59 -20.31
N SER A 575 -8.47 -22.38 -19.23
CA SER A 575 -7.68 -22.12 -18.03
C SER A 575 -6.17 -22.27 -18.27
N GLY A 576 -5.76 -23.24 -19.09
CA GLY A 576 -4.37 -23.41 -19.50
C GLY A 576 -3.87 -22.24 -20.38
N VAL A 577 -4.70 -21.80 -21.33
CA VAL A 577 -4.44 -20.61 -22.12
C VAL A 577 -4.38 -19.36 -21.24
N GLY A 578 -5.31 -19.23 -20.31
CA GLY A 578 -5.31 -18.11 -19.35
C GLY A 578 -4.05 -18.08 -18.48
N LEU A 579 -3.55 -19.24 -18.02
CA LEU A 579 -2.27 -19.33 -17.32
C LEU A 579 -1.11 -18.88 -18.20
N PHE A 580 -1.08 -19.33 -19.44
CA PHE A 580 -0.04 -18.95 -20.40
C PHE A 580 -0.04 -17.44 -20.65
N VAL A 581 -1.21 -16.83 -20.91
CA VAL A 581 -1.35 -15.39 -21.12
C VAL A 581 -0.94 -14.61 -19.86
N LEU A 582 -1.37 -15.04 -18.66
CA LEU A 582 -0.95 -14.42 -17.40
C LEU A 582 0.57 -14.46 -17.22
N LEU A 583 1.20 -15.60 -17.47
CA LEU A 583 2.67 -15.71 -17.39
C LEU A 583 3.38 -14.85 -18.46
N TRP A 584 2.78 -14.68 -19.63
CA TRP A 584 3.33 -13.79 -20.65
C TRP A 584 3.30 -12.31 -20.22
N THR A 585 2.28 -11.88 -19.44
CA THR A 585 2.25 -10.51 -18.91
C THR A 585 3.38 -10.23 -17.92
N VAL A 586 4.08 -11.23 -17.40
CA VAL A 586 5.30 -11.06 -16.58
C VAL A 586 6.43 -10.37 -17.37
N GLY A 587 6.42 -10.48 -18.70
CA GLY A 587 7.35 -9.73 -19.55
C GLY A 587 7.27 -8.22 -19.37
N TYR A 588 6.12 -7.69 -18.88
CA TYR A 588 5.97 -6.30 -18.49
C TYR A 588 6.98 -5.89 -17.40
N PHE A 589 7.14 -6.73 -16.37
CA PHE A 589 8.11 -6.49 -15.29
C PHE A 589 9.54 -6.37 -15.84
N GLY A 590 9.97 -7.30 -16.68
CA GLY A 590 11.30 -7.23 -17.29
C GLY A 590 11.50 -5.96 -18.12
N ASN A 591 10.50 -5.57 -18.92
CA ASN A 591 10.53 -4.33 -19.68
C ASN A 591 10.57 -3.09 -18.77
N ALA A 592 9.72 -3.04 -17.75
CA ALA A 592 9.63 -1.93 -16.83
C ALA A 592 10.92 -1.77 -16.00
N VAL A 593 11.47 -2.88 -15.50
CA VAL A 593 12.76 -2.89 -14.76
C VAL A 593 13.89 -2.36 -15.64
N HIS A 594 14.02 -2.86 -16.86
CA HIS A 594 15.06 -2.39 -17.78
C HIS A 594 14.88 -0.90 -18.14
N SER A 595 13.65 -0.47 -18.42
CA SER A 595 13.37 0.92 -18.77
C SER A 595 13.58 1.90 -17.64
N TRP A 596 13.35 1.47 -16.38
CA TRP A 596 13.38 2.36 -15.21
C TRP A 596 14.69 2.33 -14.45
N PHE A 597 15.26 1.13 -14.27
CA PHE A 597 16.47 0.92 -13.48
C PHE A 597 17.73 0.71 -14.32
N GLY A 598 17.62 0.53 -15.66
CA GLY A 598 18.76 0.25 -16.52
C GLY A 598 19.24 -1.20 -16.44
N ASP A 599 20.55 -1.40 -16.47
CA ASP A 599 21.18 -2.73 -16.46
C ASP A 599 21.41 -3.23 -15.03
N VAL A 600 20.35 -3.77 -14.42
CA VAL A 600 20.36 -4.30 -13.05
C VAL A 600 21.28 -5.53 -12.84
N TRP A 601 21.83 -6.08 -13.93
CA TRP A 601 22.81 -7.18 -13.84
C TRP A 601 24.20 -6.70 -13.46
N LYS A 602 24.48 -5.40 -13.64
CA LYS A 602 25.74 -4.78 -13.26
C LYS A 602 25.66 -4.26 -11.84
N VAL A 603 26.07 -5.09 -10.87
CA VAL A 603 26.10 -4.72 -9.44
C VAL A 603 26.90 -3.44 -9.18
N SER A 604 27.89 -3.12 -10.03
CA SER A 604 28.65 -1.86 -9.95
C SER A 604 27.84 -0.60 -10.21
N GLU A 605 26.66 -0.70 -10.80
CA GLU A 605 25.73 0.41 -11.04
C GLU A 605 24.71 0.60 -9.88
N TYR A 606 24.78 -0.25 -8.86
CA TYR A 606 23.98 -0.11 -7.64
C TYR A 606 24.41 1.14 -6.86
N GLN A 607 23.50 2.09 -6.66
CA GLN A 607 23.77 3.40 -6.04
C GLN A 607 23.56 3.40 -4.52
N GLY A 608 22.95 2.35 -3.96
CA GLY A 608 22.53 2.31 -2.57
C GLY A 608 21.08 2.71 -2.36
N LEU A 609 20.64 2.75 -1.09
CA LEU A 609 19.25 3.04 -0.72
C LEU A 609 19.02 4.49 -0.26
N ASP A 610 20.02 5.38 -0.37
CA ASP A 610 19.86 6.76 0.08
C ASP A 610 18.94 7.54 -0.86
N ALA A 611 17.75 7.90 -0.36
CA ALA A 611 16.71 8.59 -1.11
C ALA A 611 17.06 10.06 -1.43
N THR A 612 18.12 10.61 -0.82
CA THR A 612 18.53 12.03 -0.97
C THR A 612 19.66 12.25 -1.95
N THR A 613 20.11 11.21 -2.66
CA THR A 613 21.21 11.33 -3.66
C THR A 613 20.92 12.32 -4.78
N PHE A 614 19.64 12.66 -5.02
CA PHE A 614 19.25 13.70 -5.96
C PHE A 614 19.75 15.09 -5.58
N LEU A 615 20.04 15.36 -4.29
CA LEU A 615 20.53 16.68 -3.86
C LEU A 615 21.86 17.02 -4.51
N GLU A 616 22.81 16.08 -4.56
CA GLU A 616 24.09 16.29 -5.22
C GLU A 616 23.98 16.33 -6.75
N GLN A 617 22.98 15.64 -7.31
CA GLN A 617 22.82 15.52 -8.77
C GLN A 617 22.05 16.71 -9.35
N ASP A 618 20.94 17.09 -8.71
CA ASP A 618 20.00 18.08 -9.23
C ASP A 618 20.14 19.46 -8.54
N PHE A 619 20.63 19.48 -7.29
CA PHE A 619 20.79 20.70 -6.47
C PHE A 619 22.17 20.80 -5.80
N PRO A 620 23.28 20.64 -6.55
CA PRO A 620 24.62 20.58 -5.96
C PRO A 620 24.97 21.84 -5.16
N GLN A 621 24.43 23.01 -5.54
CA GLN A 621 24.63 24.27 -4.84
C GLN A 621 24.01 24.32 -3.46
N ASP A 622 22.93 23.56 -3.23
CA ASP A 622 22.13 23.62 -2.01
C ASP A 622 22.36 22.41 -1.08
N ALA A 623 22.94 21.34 -1.60
CA ALA A 623 23.07 20.06 -0.90
C ALA A 623 23.81 20.17 0.45
N SER A 624 24.87 20.98 0.53
CA SER A 624 25.64 21.21 1.77
C SER A 624 24.79 21.95 2.82
N ALA A 625 24.07 23.00 2.40
CA ALA A 625 23.21 23.82 3.25
C ALA A 625 22.01 23.02 3.79
N ILE A 626 21.36 22.21 2.94
CA ILE A 626 20.24 21.33 3.32
C ILE A 626 20.71 20.29 4.35
N ARG A 627 21.87 19.67 4.15
CA ARG A 627 22.46 18.75 5.12
C ARG A 627 22.77 19.44 6.45
N TRP A 628 23.29 20.67 6.40
CA TRP A 628 23.56 21.44 7.60
C TRP A 628 22.27 21.69 8.41
N LEU A 629 21.17 22.13 7.75
CA LEU A 629 19.87 22.30 8.39
C LEU A 629 19.40 21.00 9.06
N LYS A 630 19.51 19.89 8.35
CA LYS A 630 19.06 18.58 8.87
C LYS A 630 19.83 18.15 10.12
N GLN A 631 21.12 18.42 10.18
CA GLN A 631 22.00 18.01 11.28
C GLN A 631 21.95 18.95 12.47
N ASN A 632 21.80 20.26 12.24
CA ASN A 632 21.96 21.26 13.28
C ASN A 632 20.65 21.81 13.84
N ILE A 633 19.54 21.74 13.09
CA ILE A 633 18.25 22.29 13.52
C ILE A 633 17.39 21.22 14.19
N LYS A 634 17.05 21.44 15.45
CA LYS A 634 16.14 20.59 16.24
C LYS A 634 14.73 21.15 16.24
N GLY A 635 13.74 20.26 16.37
CA GLY A 635 12.33 20.63 16.33
C GLY A 635 11.86 20.97 14.92
N SER A 636 10.87 21.83 14.80
CA SER A 636 10.22 22.19 13.53
C SER A 636 10.04 23.71 13.41
N PRO A 637 11.13 24.53 13.53
CA PRO A 637 11.05 25.95 13.23
C PRO A 637 10.76 26.18 11.74
N VAL A 638 10.14 27.31 11.40
CA VAL A 638 9.83 27.66 10.01
C VAL A 638 11.12 28.11 9.29
N VAL A 639 11.39 27.49 8.16
CA VAL A 639 12.48 27.85 7.24
C VAL A 639 11.85 28.39 5.97
N LEU A 640 12.09 29.65 5.65
CA LEU A 640 11.64 30.24 4.41
C LEU A 640 12.50 29.71 3.26
N GLU A 641 11.86 29.23 2.22
CA GLU A 641 12.43 28.91 0.89
C GLU A 641 11.50 29.42 -0.22
N ALA A 642 11.98 29.52 -1.45
CA ALA A 642 11.18 29.96 -2.57
C ALA A 642 10.10 28.92 -2.90
N ASN A 643 8.83 29.32 -2.94
CA ASN A 643 7.72 28.47 -3.31
C ASN A 643 7.56 28.31 -4.83
N GLY A 644 6.86 27.26 -5.29
CA GLY A 644 6.61 27.04 -6.71
C GLY A 644 5.43 26.11 -6.98
N ASP A 645 5.28 25.73 -8.25
CA ASP A 645 4.25 24.78 -8.65
C ASP A 645 4.58 23.35 -8.26
N SER A 646 3.56 22.51 -8.21
CA SER A 646 3.68 21.09 -7.95
C SER A 646 4.59 20.39 -8.97
N TYR A 647 5.30 19.36 -8.51
CA TYR A 647 6.22 18.56 -9.31
C TYR A 647 7.47 19.32 -9.81
N THR A 648 7.81 20.43 -9.19
CA THR A 648 9.04 21.20 -9.47
C THR A 648 10.11 20.95 -8.42
N GLY A 649 11.30 21.54 -8.60
CA GLY A 649 12.42 21.48 -7.66
C GLY A 649 12.31 22.47 -6.49
N TYR A 650 11.32 23.33 -6.49
CA TYR A 650 11.01 24.16 -5.32
C TYR A 650 10.63 23.29 -4.14
N GLU A 651 10.73 23.82 -2.91
CA GLU A 651 10.48 23.12 -1.64
C GLU A 651 11.45 21.95 -1.36
N ARG A 652 12.62 21.95 -2.01
CA ARG A 652 13.66 20.96 -1.77
C ARG A 652 14.22 20.99 -0.35
N VAL A 653 14.18 22.16 0.30
CA VAL A 653 14.64 22.32 1.68
C VAL A 653 13.65 21.68 2.64
N SER A 654 12.38 22.05 2.58
CA SER A 654 11.34 21.50 3.44
C SER A 654 11.15 19.99 3.23
N ALA A 655 11.09 19.53 1.99
CA ALA A 655 10.93 18.10 1.68
C ALA A 655 12.12 17.26 2.18
N SER A 656 13.36 17.75 2.03
CA SER A 656 14.55 16.98 2.45
C SER A 656 14.84 17.04 3.95
N THR A 657 14.29 18.03 4.66
CA THR A 657 14.59 18.25 6.08
C THR A 657 13.39 18.00 7.00
N GLY A 658 12.17 18.03 6.47
CA GLY A 658 10.92 18.03 7.25
C GLY A 658 10.69 19.33 8.03
N LEU A 659 11.44 20.39 7.76
CA LEU A 659 11.24 21.71 8.34
C LEU A 659 10.09 22.41 7.60
N PRO A 660 9.10 23.00 8.31
CA PRO A 660 7.99 23.66 7.65
C PRO A 660 8.44 24.94 6.93
N THR A 661 7.86 25.20 5.77
CA THR A 661 7.98 26.50 5.07
C THR A 661 6.62 27.21 5.04
N VAL A 662 6.61 28.49 4.66
CA VAL A 662 5.38 29.32 4.65
C VAL A 662 4.33 28.75 3.71
N LEU A 663 4.74 28.46 2.47
CA LEU A 663 3.95 27.83 1.43
C LEU A 663 4.85 26.98 0.54
N GLY A 664 4.45 25.73 0.29
CA GLY A 664 5.10 24.83 -0.64
C GLY A 664 4.37 24.69 -1.96
N TRP A 665 4.24 23.46 -2.47
CA TRP A 665 3.58 23.18 -3.75
C TRP A 665 2.15 23.71 -3.78
N TYR A 666 1.96 24.81 -4.50
CA TYR A 666 0.71 25.57 -4.50
C TYR A 666 -0.52 24.74 -4.82
N VAL A 667 -0.48 23.94 -5.92
CA VAL A 667 -1.64 23.14 -6.36
C VAL A 667 -1.96 22.03 -5.37
N HIS A 668 -0.96 21.43 -4.70
CA HIS A 668 -1.19 20.41 -3.67
C HIS A 668 -1.87 21.01 -2.43
N GLU A 669 -1.38 22.13 -1.91
CA GLU A 669 -2.01 22.80 -0.77
C GLU A 669 -3.43 23.29 -1.08
N TRP A 670 -3.63 23.83 -2.29
CA TRP A 670 -4.96 24.19 -2.75
C TRP A 670 -5.92 23.00 -2.82
N LEU A 671 -5.44 21.86 -3.34
CA LEU A 671 -6.20 20.62 -3.44
C LEU A 671 -6.55 20.06 -2.06
N TRP A 672 -5.57 19.97 -1.16
CA TRP A 672 -5.76 19.30 0.13
C TRP A 672 -6.60 20.10 1.10
N ARG A 673 -6.57 21.44 1.02
CA ARG A 673 -7.25 22.31 1.99
C ARG A 673 -8.56 22.89 1.47
N ASN A 674 -9.05 22.42 0.34
CA ASN A 674 -10.36 22.79 -0.23
C ASN A 674 -10.65 24.29 -0.19
N ASN A 675 -9.85 25.08 -0.92
CA ASN A 675 -9.96 26.52 -1.05
C ASN A 675 -9.50 27.33 0.17
N VAL A 676 -8.22 27.32 0.42
CA VAL A 676 -7.58 28.24 1.37
C VAL A 676 -7.39 29.60 0.69
N PRO A 677 -8.09 30.66 1.13
CA PRO A 677 -8.07 31.95 0.41
C PRO A 677 -6.73 32.68 0.50
N ASP A 678 -5.84 32.27 1.42
CA ASP A 678 -4.59 32.95 1.71
C ASP A 678 -3.36 32.41 0.93
N LEU A 679 -3.53 31.41 0.06
CA LEU A 679 -2.39 30.85 -0.71
C LEU A 679 -1.74 31.89 -1.64
N ASN A 680 -2.56 32.69 -2.33
CA ASN A 680 -2.06 33.78 -3.18
C ASN A 680 -1.36 34.86 -2.34
N GLU A 681 -1.91 35.21 -1.18
CA GLU A 681 -1.31 36.16 -0.25
C GLU A 681 0.05 35.65 0.25
N LYS A 682 0.12 34.39 0.70
CA LYS A 682 1.37 33.77 1.13
C LYS A 682 2.43 33.77 0.03
N SER A 683 2.05 33.44 -1.21
CA SER A 683 2.98 33.46 -2.35
C SER A 683 3.51 34.86 -2.62
N ALA A 684 2.65 35.89 -2.55
CA ALA A 684 3.06 37.28 -2.70
C ALA A 684 3.94 37.76 -1.53
N ASP A 685 3.61 37.34 -0.30
CA ASP A 685 4.39 37.67 0.90
C ASP A 685 5.79 37.05 0.85
N ILE A 686 5.92 35.79 0.39
CA ILE A 686 7.23 35.15 0.17
C ILE A 686 8.05 35.94 -0.85
N GLN A 687 7.47 36.33 -1.97
CA GLN A 687 8.15 37.17 -2.96
C GLN A 687 8.58 38.50 -2.33
N THR A 688 7.71 39.16 -1.58
CA THR A 688 8.01 40.42 -0.90
C THR A 688 9.18 40.28 0.07
N ILE A 689 9.23 39.18 0.85
CA ILE A 689 10.37 38.94 1.77
C ILE A 689 11.69 38.87 1.00
N TYR A 690 11.73 38.20 -0.14
CA TYR A 690 12.97 38.03 -0.91
C TYR A 690 13.36 39.28 -1.70
N THR A 691 12.41 40.12 -2.10
CA THR A 691 12.70 41.21 -3.08
C THR A 691 12.58 42.62 -2.49
N SER A 692 11.94 42.80 -1.33
CA SER A 692 11.69 44.13 -0.76
C SER A 692 12.98 44.83 -0.33
N THR A 693 13.03 46.13 -0.55
CA THR A 693 14.07 47.02 -0.04
C THR A 693 13.75 47.59 1.35
N ASP A 694 12.51 47.39 1.83
CA ASP A 694 12.05 47.86 3.13
C ASP A 694 12.14 46.76 4.19
N ALA A 695 13.16 46.83 5.04
CA ALA A 695 13.40 45.86 6.11
C ALA A 695 12.26 45.78 7.14
N GLU A 696 11.52 46.87 7.39
CA GLU A 696 10.42 46.86 8.35
C GLU A 696 9.20 46.08 7.81
N THR A 697 8.92 46.18 6.52
CA THR A 697 7.89 45.36 5.88
C THR A 697 8.29 43.87 5.93
N VAL A 698 9.56 43.56 5.67
CA VAL A 698 10.07 42.19 5.75
C VAL A 698 9.99 41.62 7.15
N LYS A 699 10.38 42.39 8.20
CA LYS A 699 10.26 41.97 9.61
C LYS A 699 8.82 41.65 10.01
N LYS A 700 7.86 42.47 9.58
CA LYS A 700 6.42 42.20 9.83
C LYS A 700 5.97 40.87 9.25
N LEU A 701 6.38 40.56 8.01
CA LEU A 701 6.03 39.28 7.37
C LEU A 701 6.73 38.09 8.03
N ILE A 702 7.98 38.26 8.44
CA ILE A 702 8.72 37.24 9.21
C ILE A 702 8.00 36.91 10.51
N SER A 703 7.59 37.94 11.28
CA SER A 703 6.83 37.77 12.51
C SER A 703 5.45 37.14 12.25
N ARG A 704 4.76 37.55 11.17
CA ARG A 704 3.46 36.97 10.77
C ARG A 704 3.51 35.47 10.58
N TYR A 705 4.58 34.94 10.00
CA TYR A 705 4.73 33.53 9.66
C TYR A 705 5.63 32.75 10.61
N ASP A 706 6.10 33.38 11.69
CA ASP A 706 7.01 32.76 12.67
C ASP A 706 8.28 32.19 12.01
N ILE A 707 8.85 32.93 11.02
CA ILE A 707 10.01 32.48 10.28
C ILE A 707 11.25 32.58 11.18
N SER A 708 11.93 31.45 11.37
CA SER A 708 13.14 31.36 12.20
C SER A 708 14.43 31.36 11.36
N TYR A 709 14.35 30.89 10.12
CA TYR A 709 15.48 30.83 9.20
C TYR A 709 15.06 31.23 7.79
N ILE A 710 15.95 31.87 7.07
CA ILE A 710 15.81 32.23 5.66
C ILE A 710 16.89 31.48 4.88
N PHE A 711 16.47 30.68 3.91
CA PHE A 711 17.35 29.97 2.99
C PHE A 711 17.48 30.76 1.69
N VAL A 712 18.72 30.96 1.23
CA VAL A 712 19.00 31.59 -0.07
C VAL A 712 19.99 30.71 -0.82
N GLY A 713 19.48 29.97 -1.78
CA GLY A 713 20.26 29.03 -2.60
C GLY A 713 20.02 29.19 -4.09
N GLY A 714 20.26 28.13 -4.84
CA GLY A 714 20.20 28.14 -6.30
C GLY A 714 18.84 28.52 -6.84
N GLN A 715 17.76 27.97 -6.29
CA GLN A 715 16.39 28.22 -6.76
C GLN A 715 15.89 29.64 -6.39
N GLU A 716 16.25 30.17 -5.23
CA GLU A 716 15.96 31.56 -4.83
C GLU A 716 16.63 32.55 -5.75
N LYS A 717 17.92 32.34 -6.06
CA LYS A 717 18.70 33.17 -6.97
C LYS A 717 18.18 33.10 -8.40
N GLU A 718 17.80 31.91 -8.87
CA GLU A 718 17.19 31.73 -10.20
C GLU A 718 15.83 32.43 -10.30
N LYS A 719 14.97 32.28 -9.29
CA LYS A 719 13.62 32.82 -9.30
C LYS A 719 13.57 34.34 -9.22
N TYR A 720 14.36 34.92 -8.32
CA TYR A 720 14.29 36.36 -8.04
C TYR A 720 15.35 37.15 -8.77
N GLY A 721 16.39 36.51 -9.24
CA GLY A 721 17.46 37.16 -10.09
C GLY A 721 17.98 38.44 -9.47
N THR A 722 17.93 39.53 -10.23
CA THR A 722 18.42 40.86 -9.80
C THR A 722 17.50 41.56 -8.79
N GLU A 723 16.31 41.04 -8.56
CA GLU A 723 15.38 41.57 -7.55
C GLU A 723 15.66 40.99 -6.14
N LEU A 724 16.46 39.91 -6.04
CA LEU A 724 16.83 39.32 -4.76
C LEU A 724 17.61 40.35 -3.92
N ASN A 725 17.12 40.64 -2.72
CA ASN A 725 17.70 41.64 -1.85
C ASN A 725 18.54 41.06 -0.71
N ASP A 726 19.71 40.51 -1.04
CA ASP A 726 20.64 39.93 -0.06
C ASP A 726 20.95 40.86 1.12
N ARG A 727 21.10 42.17 0.83
CA ARG A 727 21.44 43.15 1.87
C ARG A 727 20.36 43.24 2.97
N VAL A 728 19.08 43.24 2.58
CA VAL A 728 18.00 43.24 3.56
C VAL A 728 17.96 41.91 4.27
N LEU A 729 17.99 40.80 3.55
CA LEU A 729 17.90 39.46 4.15
C LEU A 729 18.99 39.20 5.17
N GLN A 730 20.24 39.56 4.85
CA GLN A 730 21.38 39.38 5.78
C GLN A 730 21.31 40.32 7.02
N SER A 731 20.62 41.46 6.90
CA SER A 731 20.45 42.39 8.01
C SER A 731 19.42 41.96 9.06
N LEU A 732 18.66 40.90 8.80
CA LEU A 732 17.57 40.40 9.66
C LEU A 732 18.05 39.49 10.79
N GLY A 733 19.31 39.11 10.79
CA GLY A 733 19.87 38.22 11.80
C GLY A 733 21.32 37.82 11.51
N SER A 734 21.70 36.64 11.98
CA SER A 734 23.05 36.12 11.81
C SER A 734 23.14 35.06 10.72
N ILE A 735 24.16 35.15 9.85
CA ILE A 735 24.47 34.06 8.90
C ILE A 735 25.00 32.88 9.70
N VAL A 736 24.27 31.75 9.67
CA VAL A 736 24.64 30.53 10.40
C VAL A 736 25.23 29.44 9.51
N PHE A 737 25.11 29.62 8.20
CA PHE A 737 25.73 28.79 7.17
C PHE A 737 26.01 29.65 5.94
N GLU A 738 27.18 29.48 5.35
CA GLU A 738 27.57 30.09 4.06
C GLU A 738 28.49 29.13 3.32
N ASP A 739 28.28 29.00 2.04
CA ASP A 739 29.13 28.24 1.12
C ASP A 739 29.70 29.22 0.08
N ASP A 740 30.97 29.55 0.22
CA ASP A 740 31.69 30.50 -0.64
C ASP A 740 31.69 30.09 -2.12
N MET A 741 31.60 28.79 -2.44
CA MET A 741 31.67 28.32 -3.82
C MET A 741 30.33 28.48 -4.54
N SER A 742 29.24 28.17 -3.90
CA SER A 742 27.87 28.29 -4.46
C SER A 742 27.22 29.63 -4.14
N GLY A 743 27.74 30.31 -3.12
CA GLY A 743 27.17 31.52 -2.54
C GLY A 743 25.82 31.24 -1.84
N THR A 744 25.50 29.98 -1.53
CA THR A 744 24.29 29.60 -0.77
C THR A 744 24.51 29.93 0.70
N TYR A 745 23.54 30.60 1.33
CA TYR A 745 23.62 30.96 2.74
C TYR A 745 22.27 30.77 3.48
N ILE A 746 22.38 30.71 4.81
CA ILE A 746 21.23 30.61 5.71
C ILE A 746 21.32 31.69 6.78
N VAL A 747 20.30 32.52 6.89
CA VAL A 747 20.16 33.53 7.93
C VAL A 747 19.29 32.97 9.06
N LYS A 748 19.80 32.96 10.28
CA LYS A 748 18.99 32.76 11.48
C LYS A 748 18.44 34.12 11.89
N VAL A 749 17.12 34.25 11.85
CA VAL A 749 16.43 35.50 12.16
C VAL A 749 16.52 35.79 13.67
N GLU A 750 16.83 37.02 14.03
CA GLU A 750 16.71 37.48 15.40
C GLU A 750 15.24 37.79 15.69
N GLN A 751 14.68 37.11 16.70
CA GLN A 751 13.32 37.40 17.20
C GLN A 751 13.44 38.51 18.22
N ASP A 752 12.75 39.63 18.00
CA ASP A 752 12.67 40.76 18.98
C ASP A 752 12.02 40.34 20.28
#